data_5aeb9770969e7a44ef7f604586618b99
#
_entry.id   5aeb9770969e7a44ef7f604586618b99
#
_cell.length_a   1.000
_cell.length_b   1.000
_cell.length_c   1.000
_cell.angle_alpha   90.00
_cell.angle_beta   90.00
_cell.angle_gamma   90.00
#
_symmetry.space_group_name_H-M   'P 1'
#
loop_
_entity.id
_entity.type
_entity.pdbx_description
1 polymer ?
#
loop_
_entity_poly.entity_id
_entity_poly.type
_entity_poly.pdbx_seq_one_letter_code
_entity_poly.pdbx_strand_id
1 'polypeptide(L)'
;VTDTNRRSMLKAATMVSVTAASPLAAVAAPKNAGHRVASPDGRTVVTIDPSVPSWSVTVGGKLVVAPSPMALQLDGGAPLGPRARFRTASQRRITGTWTPPYGIRSRYDQACGELTVELEDAARRIRFAIVARAYDVGAAVRFRLLAAPTSELTLTGEATEVRLPPDATLYVSRDEGEYQRTVQTRVAPVPHPDLTGSSDAGDLADTPVTVILGNDGALLVSESDRLHYPRTMFRSGPSGLVTYLMRFPGRATGYSGPGDTPAEEKFSVPVPFETPWRLIIHSPTQYGLLERQDLIPTLATPNRLGDVSWIRPGRAVRIRDYTTAAGMATVDFAAERKLDYVEWDAHWYGDGTDPSDATYAIPAIDIRKVIDYAKSKGLGMILYVDRVPAMRQLDAIAKTYREWGVAGIKFGFIWEGRQSDVDFIYDVVKTCGEHRLLVNLHDNLRPAGLERTLPNYVALEGVRGNEQFPTATHNCTLPFTRALSGPIDYTICFANPKNRTTNAHQLALAALYYNPLTFLYWYDSPSKYAGRSWPELAFFDECPTTWTATRALAGEVGDHAAVARRAADGRWFMGAITNEKARRLTIDLSFLESGRWRMRRFADGAAATSPWQTPVVLSTQMVDQKTRLSLELAPAGGQALIFEKV
;
A
#
# COMPACT_ATOMS: atom_id res chain seq x y z
N VAL A 1 16.95 19.91 38.26
CA VAL A 1 18.26 19.42 37.85
C VAL A 1 18.07 18.60 36.60
N THR A 2 18.29 19.26 35.55
CA THR A 2 18.97 19.11 34.27
C THR A 2 18.37 18.15 33.23
N ASP A 3 17.64 18.79 32.37
CA ASP A 3 17.27 18.48 31.00
C ASP A 3 18.51 18.57 30.08
N THR A 4 19.14 17.46 29.78
CA THR A 4 20.26 17.41 28.83
C THR A 4 20.48 15.96 28.35
N ASN A 5 19.56 15.42 27.50
CA ASN A 5 19.91 14.25 26.66
C ASN A 5 18.88 13.91 25.55
N ARG A 6 18.18 14.91 25.01
CA ARG A 6 17.24 14.70 23.87
C ARG A 6 17.60 15.43 22.58
N ARG A 7 18.78 16.03 22.48
CA ARG A 7 19.13 16.89 21.31
C ARG A 7 20.23 16.36 20.38
N SER A 8 20.70 15.15 20.51
CA SER A 8 21.83 14.66 19.69
C SER A 8 21.51 13.60 18.62
N MET A 9 20.25 13.33 18.30
CA MET A 9 19.90 12.35 17.24
C MET A 9 19.16 12.95 16.03
N LEU A 10 19.17 14.23 15.83
CA LEU A 10 18.44 14.88 14.73
C LEU A 10 19.36 15.79 13.89
N LYS A 11 20.43 15.22 13.33
CA LYS A 11 21.16 15.81 12.21
C LYS A 11 21.65 14.70 11.29
N ALA A 12 20.77 14.20 10.44
CA ALA A 12 21.14 13.48 9.24
C ALA A 12 20.24 13.97 8.11
N ALA A 13 20.68 15.05 7.47
CA ALA A 13 20.16 15.41 6.16
C ALA A 13 20.50 14.28 5.19
N THR A 14 19.49 13.71 4.56
CA THR A 14 19.61 12.62 3.61
C THR A 14 20.28 13.13 2.33
N MET A 15 21.59 13.00 2.22
CA MET A 15 22.25 13.11 0.92
C MET A 15 21.97 11.84 0.14
N VAL A 16 21.21 11.96 -0.94
CA VAL A 16 21.11 10.94 -1.97
C VAL A 16 22.42 11.00 -2.76
N SER A 17 23.40 10.18 -2.38
CA SER A 17 24.59 9.99 -3.22
C SER A 17 24.24 9.07 -4.39
N VAL A 18 23.94 9.66 -5.53
CA VAL A 18 23.90 8.96 -6.80
C VAL A 18 25.35 8.78 -7.25
N THR A 19 25.93 7.63 -6.97
CA THR A 19 27.22 7.26 -7.55
C THR A 19 27.04 6.98 -9.04
N ALA A 20 27.82 7.64 -9.88
CA ALA A 20 27.82 7.47 -11.33
C ALA A 20 28.05 6.00 -11.73
N ALA A 21 27.19 5.49 -12.61
CA ALA A 21 27.28 4.14 -13.13
C ALA A 21 28.43 4.02 -14.15
N SER A 22 29.31 3.05 -13.94
CA SER A 22 30.28 2.67 -14.98
C SER A 22 29.58 1.90 -16.11
N PRO A 23 29.82 2.18 -17.38
CA PRO A 23 29.24 1.43 -18.49
C PRO A 23 29.90 0.03 -18.58
N LEU A 24 29.07 -1.00 -18.58
CA LEU A 24 29.50 -2.35 -18.96
C LEU A 24 29.63 -2.44 -20.50
N ALA A 25 30.70 -3.05 -20.95
CA ALA A 25 30.99 -3.21 -22.38
C ALA A 25 29.85 -3.95 -23.10
N ALA A 26 29.47 -3.45 -24.27
CA ALA A 26 28.47 -4.07 -25.12
C ALA A 26 28.97 -5.41 -25.67
N VAL A 27 28.35 -6.50 -25.24
CA VAL A 27 28.52 -7.82 -25.86
C VAL A 27 27.54 -7.90 -27.03
N ALA A 28 28.05 -8.06 -28.24
CA ALA A 28 27.24 -8.26 -29.44
C ALA A 28 26.48 -9.59 -29.34
N ALA A 29 25.16 -9.53 -29.21
CA ALA A 29 24.27 -10.68 -29.17
C ALA A 29 23.94 -11.19 -30.59
N PRO A 30 23.66 -12.50 -30.77
CA PRO A 30 23.24 -13.06 -32.06
C PRO A 30 21.92 -12.41 -32.53
N LYS A 31 21.75 -12.29 -33.85
CA LYS A 31 20.74 -11.49 -34.55
C LYS A 31 19.24 -11.85 -34.26
N ASN A 32 18.96 -12.89 -33.46
CA ASN A 32 17.59 -13.35 -33.14
C ASN A 32 17.35 -13.70 -31.66
N ALA A 33 18.26 -13.31 -30.76
CA ALA A 33 18.01 -13.47 -29.32
C ALA A 33 17.60 -12.11 -28.72
N GLY A 34 16.50 -12.08 -27.97
CA GLY A 34 16.07 -10.88 -27.25
C GLY A 34 17.14 -10.32 -26.32
N HIS A 35 17.11 -9.03 -26.05
CA HIS A 35 18.04 -8.39 -25.12
C HIS A 35 17.69 -8.77 -23.67
N ARG A 36 18.70 -9.12 -22.87
CA ARG A 36 18.50 -9.68 -21.53
C ARG A 36 19.20 -8.82 -20.48
N VAL A 37 18.61 -8.72 -19.29
CA VAL A 37 19.23 -8.13 -18.10
C VAL A 37 18.95 -8.99 -16.90
N ALA A 38 19.97 -9.14 -16.02
CA ALA A 38 19.86 -9.95 -14.80
C ALA A 38 19.87 -9.09 -13.55
N SER A 39 19.24 -9.61 -12.49
CA SER A 39 19.36 -9.11 -11.11
C SER A 39 20.79 -9.21 -10.59
N PRO A 40 21.14 -8.53 -9.48
CA PRO A 40 22.46 -8.63 -8.86
C PRO A 40 22.87 -10.07 -8.51
N ASP A 41 21.95 -10.90 -8.03
CA ASP A 41 22.18 -12.32 -7.73
C ASP A 41 22.12 -13.24 -8.97
N GLY A 42 21.80 -12.70 -10.14
CA GLY A 42 21.69 -13.41 -11.42
C GLY A 42 20.46 -14.32 -11.57
N ARG A 43 19.61 -14.41 -10.57
CA ARG A 43 18.47 -15.35 -10.58
C ARG A 43 17.26 -14.85 -11.35
N THR A 44 16.95 -13.55 -11.26
CA THR A 44 15.89 -12.92 -12.02
C THR A 44 16.44 -12.36 -13.32
N VAL A 45 15.92 -12.82 -14.46
CA VAL A 45 16.34 -12.34 -15.78
C VAL A 45 15.13 -11.84 -16.54
N VAL A 46 15.20 -10.60 -17.00
CA VAL A 46 14.22 -10.00 -17.90
C VAL A 46 14.76 -10.04 -19.31
N THR A 47 13.93 -10.48 -20.25
CA THR A 47 14.25 -10.47 -21.70
C THR A 47 13.26 -9.56 -22.41
N ILE A 48 13.76 -8.66 -23.26
CA ILE A 48 12.96 -7.82 -24.17
C ILE A 48 13.24 -8.28 -25.61
N ASP A 49 12.18 -8.66 -26.32
CA ASP A 49 12.25 -8.92 -27.76
C ASP A 49 11.79 -7.66 -28.51
N PRO A 50 12.69 -6.98 -29.23
CA PRO A 50 12.33 -5.78 -30.00
C PRO A 50 11.66 -6.08 -31.35
N SER A 51 11.70 -7.30 -31.84
CA SER A 51 11.10 -7.67 -33.13
C SER A 51 9.57 -7.71 -33.09
N VAL A 52 9.05 -8.19 -31.95
CA VAL A 52 7.66 -8.05 -31.52
C VAL A 52 7.73 -7.55 -30.08
N PRO A 53 7.66 -6.22 -29.84
CA PRO A 53 7.89 -5.65 -28.53
C PRO A 53 7.18 -6.43 -27.43
N SER A 54 7.97 -7.21 -26.69
CA SER A 54 7.46 -8.09 -25.64
C SER A 54 8.51 -8.27 -24.55
N TRP A 55 8.06 -8.64 -23.36
CA TRP A 55 8.90 -8.95 -22.22
C TRP A 55 8.63 -10.35 -21.70
N SER A 56 9.63 -10.96 -21.09
CA SER A 56 9.49 -12.20 -20.36
C SER A 56 10.39 -12.22 -19.14
N VAL A 57 10.08 -13.05 -18.15
CA VAL A 57 10.86 -13.15 -16.91
C VAL A 57 11.13 -14.61 -16.56
N THR A 58 12.40 -14.90 -16.27
CA THR A 58 12.79 -16.18 -15.65
C THR A 58 13.34 -15.93 -14.25
N VAL A 59 13.07 -16.84 -13.33
CA VAL A 59 13.58 -16.83 -11.95
C VAL A 59 14.25 -18.17 -11.67
N GLY A 60 15.54 -18.16 -11.37
CA GLY A 60 16.32 -19.39 -11.19
C GLY A 60 16.29 -20.33 -12.42
N GLY A 61 16.21 -19.75 -13.63
CA GLY A 61 16.09 -20.49 -14.89
C GLY A 61 14.69 -20.91 -15.28
N LYS A 62 13.69 -20.75 -14.39
CA LYS A 62 12.29 -21.11 -14.66
C LYS A 62 11.52 -19.92 -15.22
N LEU A 63 10.75 -20.11 -16.29
CA LEU A 63 9.91 -19.08 -16.89
C LEU A 63 8.68 -18.81 -16.01
N VAL A 64 8.56 -17.59 -15.47
CA VAL A 64 7.44 -17.18 -14.61
C VAL A 64 6.51 -16.17 -15.29
N VAL A 65 7.03 -15.43 -16.29
CA VAL A 65 6.24 -14.63 -17.24
C VAL A 65 6.68 -15.03 -18.64
N ALA A 66 5.79 -15.64 -19.39
CA ALA A 66 6.06 -16.01 -20.79
C ALA A 66 6.15 -14.77 -21.68
N PRO A 67 6.71 -14.85 -22.92
CA PRO A 67 6.80 -13.70 -23.80
C PRO A 67 5.46 -12.97 -23.96
N SER A 68 5.38 -11.77 -23.40
CA SER A 68 4.19 -10.96 -23.18
C SER A 68 4.27 -9.67 -24.01
N PRO A 69 3.42 -9.46 -25.02
CA PRO A 69 3.41 -8.27 -25.84
C PRO A 69 3.23 -6.97 -25.04
N MET A 70 3.80 -5.89 -25.58
CA MET A 70 3.70 -4.53 -25.01
C MET A 70 3.35 -3.53 -26.12
N ALA A 71 2.32 -2.72 -25.91
CA ALA A 71 1.93 -1.68 -26.84
C ALA A 71 1.26 -0.49 -26.14
N LEU A 72 1.48 0.73 -26.65
CA LEU A 72 0.70 1.93 -26.29
C LEU A 72 -0.32 2.21 -27.40
N GLN A 73 -1.56 2.44 -27.02
CA GLN A 73 -2.64 2.76 -27.95
C GLN A 73 -2.70 4.27 -28.14
N LEU A 74 -2.41 4.73 -29.36
CA LEU A 74 -2.46 6.13 -29.74
C LEU A 74 -3.86 6.51 -30.26
N ASP A 75 -4.24 7.78 -30.06
CA ASP A 75 -5.45 8.31 -30.64
C ASP A 75 -5.33 8.31 -32.20
N GLY A 76 -6.34 7.73 -32.85
CA GLY A 76 -6.45 7.73 -34.31
C GLY A 76 -5.46 6.84 -35.07
N GLY A 77 -4.94 5.76 -34.48
CA GLY A 77 -4.00 4.92 -35.24
C GLY A 77 -3.71 3.54 -34.67
N ALA A 78 -2.85 2.78 -35.35
CA ALA A 78 -2.37 1.49 -34.86
C ALA A 78 -1.53 1.68 -33.58
N PRO A 79 -1.49 0.69 -32.66
CA PRO A 79 -0.67 0.78 -31.44
C PRO A 79 0.80 1.05 -31.74
N LEU A 80 1.44 1.83 -30.85
CA LEU A 80 2.88 2.00 -30.83
C LEU A 80 3.51 0.72 -30.27
N GLY A 81 4.44 0.15 -30.98
CA GLY A 81 5.11 -1.11 -30.62
C GLY A 81 5.21 -2.06 -31.80
N PRO A 82 4.11 -2.68 -32.28
CA PRO A 82 4.17 -3.78 -33.28
C PRO A 82 4.84 -3.45 -34.61
N ARG A 83 4.89 -2.17 -34.99
CA ARG A 83 5.53 -1.70 -36.25
C ARG A 83 6.85 -0.98 -36.02
N ALA A 84 7.31 -0.91 -34.78
CA ALA A 84 8.52 -0.20 -34.44
C ALA A 84 9.77 -0.97 -34.90
N ARG A 85 10.81 -0.23 -35.27
CA ARG A 85 12.10 -0.80 -35.63
C ARG A 85 13.07 -0.63 -34.47
N PHE A 86 13.84 -1.67 -34.23
CA PHE A 86 14.94 -1.62 -33.26
C PHE A 86 15.99 -0.58 -33.67
N ARG A 87 16.47 0.22 -32.72
CA ARG A 87 17.53 1.23 -32.90
C ARG A 87 18.80 0.83 -32.17
N THR A 88 18.71 0.72 -30.84
CA THR A 88 19.85 0.39 -29.99
C THR A 88 19.38 -0.25 -28.68
N ALA A 89 20.31 -0.90 -27.98
CA ALA A 89 20.09 -1.38 -26.63
C ALA A 89 21.30 -1.04 -25.76
N SER A 90 21.04 -0.65 -24.53
CA SER A 90 22.06 -0.37 -23.53
C SER A 90 21.69 -0.99 -22.19
N GLN A 91 22.72 -1.35 -21.43
CA GLN A 91 22.57 -1.90 -20.09
C GLN A 91 23.40 -1.10 -19.09
N ARG A 92 22.88 -1.01 -17.87
CA ARG A 92 23.61 -0.46 -16.74
C ARG A 92 23.23 -1.19 -15.45
N ARG A 93 24.11 -1.16 -14.47
CA ARG A 93 23.82 -1.58 -13.11
C ARG A 93 23.43 -0.34 -12.30
N ILE A 94 22.30 -0.42 -11.62
CA ILE A 94 21.88 0.56 -10.62
C ILE A 94 22.28 0.00 -9.27
N THR A 95 22.90 0.84 -8.45
CA THR A 95 23.22 0.55 -7.05
C THR A 95 22.78 1.73 -6.22
N GLY A 96 22.50 1.49 -4.97
CA GLY A 96 22.10 2.55 -4.05
C GLY A 96 21.14 2.03 -2.98
N THR A 97 20.87 2.88 -2.03
CA THR A 97 19.91 2.64 -0.96
C THR A 97 19.15 3.92 -0.70
N TRP A 98 17.97 3.80 -0.14
CA TRP A 98 17.22 4.93 0.35
C TRP A 98 16.60 4.63 1.71
N THR A 99 16.39 5.67 2.51
CA THR A 99 15.81 5.59 3.84
C THR A 99 14.48 6.32 3.83
N PRO A 100 13.36 5.63 4.04
CA PRO A 100 12.06 6.29 4.18
C PRO A 100 11.93 6.93 5.56
N PRO A 101 11.06 7.94 5.72
CA PRO A 101 10.73 8.48 7.05
C PRO A 101 9.92 7.48 7.90
N TYR A 102 9.32 6.47 7.28
CA TYR A 102 8.59 5.36 7.88
C TYR A 102 8.60 4.16 6.92
N GLY A 103 8.33 2.95 7.41
CA GLY A 103 8.33 1.78 6.53
C GLY A 103 8.24 0.46 7.29
N ILE A 104 8.34 -0.62 6.54
CA ILE A 104 8.49 -1.99 7.06
C ILE A 104 9.97 -2.32 7.36
N ARG A 105 10.89 -1.43 6.97
CA ARG A 105 12.35 -1.47 7.19
C ARG A 105 12.89 -0.05 7.32
N SER A 106 14.00 0.09 8.00
CA SER A 106 14.68 1.39 8.11
C SER A 106 15.46 1.78 6.85
N ARG A 107 15.77 0.82 5.97
CA ARG A 107 16.58 1.04 4.76
C ARG A 107 16.15 0.08 3.66
N TYR A 108 16.09 0.60 2.44
CA TYR A 108 15.74 -0.16 1.24
C TYR A 108 16.89 -0.20 0.25
N ASP A 109 17.10 -1.36 -0.37
CA ASP A 109 18.10 -1.56 -1.42
C ASP A 109 17.48 -1.31 -2.79
N GLN A 110 18.19 -0.56 -3.67
CA GLN A 110 17.78 -0.26 -5.03
C GLN A 110 18.56 -1.06 -6.08
N ALA A 111 19.43 -1.99 -5.65
CA ALA A 111 20.31 -2.71 -6.57
C ALA A 111 19.52 -3.49 -7.63
N CYS A 112 19.78 -3.19 -8.91
CA CYS A 112 19.19 -3.91 -10.04
C CYS A 112 20.04 -3.79 -11.30
N GLY A 113 19.81 -4.70 -12.25
CA GLY A 113 20.19 -4.50 -13.64
C GLY A 113 19.11 -3.72 -14.38
N GLU A 114 19.47 -2.72 -15.17
CA GLU A 114 18.56 -1.99 -16.06
C GLU A 114 18.97 -2.19 -17.52
N LEU A 115 17.98 -2.50 -18.35
CA LEU A 115 18.08 -2.60 -19.81
C LEU A 115 17.18 -1.53 -20.43
N THR A 116 17.71 -0.77 -21.37
CA THR A 116 16.95 0.17 -22.22
C THR A 116 17.03 -0.30 -23.66
N VAL A 117 15.90 -0.58 -24.29
CA VAL A 117 15.78 -0.97 -25.70
C VAL A 117 15.06 0.14 -26.44
N GLU A 118 15.78 0.87 -27.29
CA GLU A 118 15.21 1.97 -28.07
C GLU A 118 14.63 1.47 -29.40
N LEU A 119 13.46 1.99 -29.71
CA LEU A 119 12.63 1.66 -30.84
C LEU A 119 12.16 2.94 -31.55
N GLU A 120 11.83 2.82 -32.82
CA GLU A 120 11.30 3.92 -33.62
C GLU A 120 10.12 3.49 -34.48
N ASP A 121 9.01 4.19 -34.39
CA ASP A 121 7.98 4.20 -35.42
C ASP A 121 8.35 5.28 -36.46
N ALA A 122 9.02 4.85 -37.53
CA ALA A 122 9.53 5.76 -38.54
C ALA A 122 8.41 6.49 -39.31
N ALA A 123 7.25 5.85 -39.50
CA ALA A 123 6.12 6.44 -40.19
C ALA A 123 5.52 7.63 -39.43
N ARG A 124 5.51 7.54 -38.11
CA ARG A 124 5.01 8.59 -37.22
C ARG A 124 6.12 9.51 -36.67
N ARG A 125 7.39 9.18 -36.93
CA ARG A 125 8.56 9.86 -36.37
C ARG A 125 8.54 9.88 -34.82
N ILE A 126 8.06 8.79 -34.20
CA ILE A 126 8.04 8.64 -32.76
C ILE A 126 9.18 7.72 -32.33
N ARG A 127 10.04 8.21 -31.44
CA ARG A 127 11.07 7.41 -30.79
C ARG A 127 10.66 7.13 -29.35
N PHE A 128 10.81 5.87 -28.94
CA PHE A 128 10.50 5.43 -27.58
C PHE A 128 11.45 4.31 -27.17
N ALA A 129 11.47 4.00 -25.89
CA ALA A 129 12.20 2.86 -25.36
C ALA A 129 11.29 1.99 -24.50
N ILE A 130 11.61 0.70 -24.44
CA ILE A 130 11.17 -0.20 -23.36
C ILE A 130 12.32 -0.25 -22.35
N VAL A 131 12.03 0.14 -21.11
CA VAL A 131 12.97 0.08 -20.00
C VAL A 131 12.59 -1.09 -19.12
N ALA A 132 13.53 -2.00 -18.85
CA ALA A 132 13.34 -3.15 -17.98
C ALA A 132 14.32 -3.12 -16.81
N ARG A 133 13.86 -3.47 -15.61
CA ARG A 133 14.68 -3.64 -14.42
C ARG A 133 14.52 -5.03 -13.84
N ALA A 134 15.65 -5.65 -13.47
CA ALA A 134 15.69 -6.94 -12.81
C ALA A 134 16.27 -6.77 -11.39
N TYR A 135 15.45 -7.07 -10.38
CA TYR A 135 15.79 -7.08 -8.96
C TYR A 135 15.83 -8.51 -8.44
N ASP A 136 16.53 -8.77 -7.34
CA ASP A 136 16.56 -10.09 -6.69
C ASP A 136 15.16 -10.57 -6.23
N VAL A 137 14.22 -9.63 -6.08
CA VAL A 137 12.85 -9.88 -5.59
C VAL A 137 11.78 -9.71 -6.66
N GLY A 138 12.13 -9.28 -7.87
CA GLY A 138 11.13 -9.00 -8.90
C GLY A 138 11.68 -8.37 -10.16
N ALA A 139 10.78 -8.02 -11.07
CA ALA A 139 11.09 -7.40 -12.35
C ALA A 139 10.06 -6.31 -12.67
N ALA A 140 10.47 -5.30 -13.43
CA ALA A 140 9.59 -4.23 -13.86
C ALA A 140 9.91 -3.79 -15.29
N VAL A 141 8.88 -3.37 -16.04
CA VAL A 141 9.00 -2.80 -17.38
C VAL A 141 8.13 -1.56 -17.53
N ARG A 142 8.54 -0.63 -18.37
CA ARG A 142 7.74 0.55 -18.74
C ARG A 142 8.12 1.08 -20.13
N PHE A 143 7.26 1.89 -20.69
CA PHE A 143 7.60 2.71 -21.84
C PHE A 143 8.27 4.03 -21.41
N ARG A 144 9.21 4.49 -22.24
CA ARG A 144 9.77 5.83 -22.18
C ARG A 144 9.63 6.47 -23.56
N LEU A 145 8.76 7.46 -23.68
CA LEU A 145 8.64 8.29 -24.86
C LEU A 145 9.84 9.24 -24.91
N LEU A 146 10.58 9.25 -26.02
CA LEU A 146 11.83 9.99 -26.15
C LEU A 146 11.67 11.22 -27.04
N ALA A 147 10.97 11.07 -28.16
CA ALA A 147 10.71 12.15 -29.12
C ALA A 147 9.46 11.84 -29.94
N ALA A 148 8.75 12.90 -30.31
CA ALA A 148 7.60 12.87 -31.21
C ALA A 148 7.59 14.17 -32.05
N PRO A 149 6.78 14.26 -33.11
CA PRO A 149 6.60 15.50 -33.85
C PRO A 149 5.96 16.63 -33.03
N THR A 150 5.23 16.28 -31.99
CA THR A 150 4.52 17.17 -31.06
C THR A 150 5.11 17.10 -29.66
N SER A 151 4.93 18.13 -28.86
CA SER A 151 5.34 18.15 -27.45
C SER A 151 4.50 17.22 -26.53
N GLU A 152 3.38 16.73 -27.04
CA GLU A 152 2.46 15.82 -26.35
C GLU A 152 2.00 14.72 -27.28
N LEU A 153 1.68 13.55 -26.71
CA LEU A 153 1.01 12.46 -27.39
C LEU A 153 -0.32 12.14 -26.69
N THR A 154 -1.36 11.99 -27.49
CA THR A 154 -2.66 11.56 -27.01
C THR A 154 -2.76 10.04 -27.08
N LEU A 155 -3.05 9.41 -25.94
CA LEU A 155 -3.19 7.98 -25.74
C LEU A 155 -4.65 7.62 -25.51
N THR A 156 -5.05 6.44 -25.96
CA THR A 156 -6.35 5.83 -25.68
C THR A 156 -6.24 4.58 -24.82
N GLY A 157 -5.01 4.13 -24.50
CA GLY A 157 -4.79 2.98 -23.64
C GLY A 157 -3.37 2.43 -23.69
N GLU A 158 -3.22 1.32 -23.00
CA GLU A 158 -2.02 0.49 -22.94
C GLU A 158 -2.44 -0.98 -23.03
N ALA A 159 -1.65 -1.78 -23.73
CA ALA A 159 -1.82 -3.23 -23.84
C ALA A 159 -0.51 -3.94 -23.49
N THR A 160 -0.10 -3.83 -22.23
CA THR A 160 1.00 -4.62 -21.67
C THR A 160 0.44 -5.91 -21.11
N GLU A 161 0.83 -7.05 -21.70
CA GLU A 161 0.41 -8.36 -21.22
C GLU A 161 1.33 -8.88 -20.11
N VAL A 162 0.77 -9.78 -19.28
CA VAL A 162 1.50 -10.61 -18.31
C VAL A 162 1.00 -12.05 -18.51
N ARG A 163 1.71 -12.83 -19.31
CA ARG A 163 1.37 -14.22 -19.61
C ARG A 163 1.87 -15.14 -18.52
N LEU A 164 0.97 -15.80 -17.85
CA LEU A 164 1.20 -16.60 -16.67
C LEU A 164 1.16 -18.11 -17.00
N PRO A 165 1.75 -18.98 -16.16
CA PRO A 165 1.58 -20.42 -16.27
C PRO A 165 0.09 -20.82 -16.25
N PRO A 166 -0.33 -21.82 -17.06
CA PRO A 166 -1.76 -22.14 -17.23
C PRO A 166 -2.43 -22.75 -15.98
N ASP A 167 -1.64 -23.29 -15.06
CA ASP A 167 -2.09 -23.88 -13.79
C ASP A 167 -2.08 -22.88 -12.62
N ALA A 168 -1.82 -21.61 -12.89
CA ALA A 168 -1.80 -20.57 -11.87
C ALA A 168 -3.21 -20.29 -11.31
N THR A 169 -3.27 -20.01 -10.01
CA THR A 169 -4.47 -19.49 -9.35
C THR A 169 -4.28 -18.01 -9.06
N LEU A 170 -5.23 -17.17 -9.48
CA LEU A 170 -5.20 -15.72 -9.29
C LEU A 170 -6.06 -15.33 -8.10
N TYR A 171 -5.52 -14.50 -7.19
CA TYR A 171 -6.31 -13.84 -6.16
C TYR A 171 -6.53 -12.39 -6.57
N VAL A 172 -7.79 -12.05 -6.81
CA VAL A 172 -8.18 -10.78 -7.43
C VAL A 172 -9.27 -10.07 -6.62
N SER A 173 -9.20 -8.76 -6.58
CA SER A 173 -10.29 -7.89 -6.20
C SER A 173 -11.04 -7.54 -7.49
N ARG A 174 -12.28 -8.00 -7.62
CA ARG A 174 -13.10 -7.83 -8.82
C ARG A 174 -14.20 -6.83 -8.58
N ASP A 175 -14.62 -6.21 -9.66
CA ASP A 175 -15.85 -5.45 -9.68
C ASP A 175 -17.05 -6.41 -9.56
N GLU A 176 -17.89 -6.20 -8.57
CA GLU A 176 -19.16 -6.94 -8.40
C GLU A 176 -20.32 -6.24 -9.13
N GLY A 177 -20.04 -5.53 -10.24
CA GLY A 177 -21.00 -4.80 -11.06
C GLY A 177 -21.01 -3.29 -10.85
N GLU A 178 -20.14 -2.77 -9.99
CA GLU A 178 -19.95 -1.34 -9.75
C GLU A 178 -18.46 -1.03 -9.64
N TYR A 179 -17.88 -0.26 -10.55
CA TYR A 179 -16.45 0.14 -10.57
C TYR A 179 -15.91 0.64 -9.24
N GLN A 180 -16.79 1.11 -8.39
CA GLN A 180 -16.51 1.75 -7.12
C GLN A 180 -16.23 0.79 -6.00
N ARG A 181 -16.65 -0.47 -6.16
CA ARG A 181 -16.52 -1.46 -5.09
C ARG A 181 -15.31 -2.34 -5.20
N THR A 182 -14.50 -2.20 -6.27
CA THR A 182 -13.31 -3.05 -6.47
C THR A 182 -12.35 -2.99 -5.31
N VAL A 183 -12.15 -1.82 -4.70
CA VAL A 183 -11.20 -1.63 -3.60
C VAL A 183 -11.69 -2.21 -2.27
N GLN A 184 -13.00 -2.25 -2.04
CA GLN A 184 -13.61 -2.78 -0.82
C GLN A 184 -14.30 -4.12 -1.04
N THR A 185 -14.12 -4.73 -2.22
CA THR A 185 -14.66 -6.06 -2.51
C THR A 185 -13.86 -7.17 -1.84
N ARG A 186 -14.41 -8.36 -1.87
CA ARG A 186 -13.70 -9.56 -1.45
C ARG A 186 -12.62 -9.88 -2.47
N VAL A 187 -11.44 -10.21 -1.97
CA VAL A 187 -10.41 -10.83 -2.80
C VAL A 187 -10.69 -12.33 -2.82
N ALA A 188 -10.87 -12.88 -4.00
CA ALA A 188 -11.22 -14.29 -4.16
C ALA A 188 -10.28 -14.99 -5.17
N PRO A 189 -10.05 -16.29 -5.02
CA PRO A 189 -9.32 -17.07 -6.00
C PRO A 189 -10.15 -17.25 -7.28
N VAL A 190 -9.49 -17.10 -8.42
CA VAL A 190 -10.04 -17.45 -9.73
C VAL A 190 -9.03 -18.29 -10.50
N PRO A 191 -9.49 -19.33 -11.24
CA PRO A 191 -8.58 -20.09 -12.08
C PRO A 191 -8.09 -19.23 -13.25
N HIS A 192 -6.86 -19.42 -13.65
CA HIS A 192 -6.31 -18.83 -14.86
C HIS A 192 -6.87 -19.53 -16.11
N PRO A 193 -7.26 -18.84 -17.18
CA PRO A 193 -7.22 -17.37 -17.39
C PRO A 193 -8.55 -16.66 -17.13
N ASP A 194 -9.45 -17.24 -16.34
CA ASP A 194 -10.84 -16.82 -16.26
C ASP A 194 -11.05 -15.58 -15.37
N LEU A 195 -10.73 -14.40 -15.91
CA LEU A 195 -11.27 -13.15 -15.40
C LEU A 195 -12.57 -12.76 -16.11
N THR A 196 -13.18 -13.69 -16.84
CA THR A 196 -14.34 -13.40 -17.67
C THR A 196 -15.55 -12.99 -16.85
N GLY A 197 -16.04 -11.81 -17.12
CA GLY A 197 -17.34 -11.30 -16.75
C GLY A 197 -18.12 -10.89 -17.98
N SER A 198 -19.43 -10.78 -17.87
CA SER A 198 -20.33 -10.48 -18.98
C SER A 198 -20.50 -8.99 -19.27
N SER A 199 -19.86 -8.11 -18.52
CA SER A 199 -19.98 -6.65 -18.68
C SER A 199 -18.60 -6.00 -18.68
N ASP A 200 -18.51 -4.78 -19.22
CA ASP A 200 -17.29 -3.98 -19.20
C ASP A 200 -16.72 -3.77 -17.78
N ALA A 201 -17.56 -3.90 -16.76
CA ALA A 201 -17.20 -3.78 -15.37
C ALA A 201 -16.83 -5.10 -14.69
N GLY A 202 -17.41 -6.24 -15.12
CA GLY A 202 -17.31 -7.52 -14.41
C GLY A 202 -16.09 -8.36 -14.75
N ASP A 203 -15.30 -8.00 -15.75
CA ASP A 203 -14.09 -8.71 -16.18
C ASP A 203 -12.79 -8.02 -15.79
N LEU A 204 -12.87 -6.97 -14.97
CA LEU A 204 -11.71 -6.24 -14.48
C LEU A 204 -11.24 -6.77 -13.12
N ALA A 205 -9.96 -7.05 -13.02
CA ALA A 205 -9.25 -7.32 -11.78
C ALA A 205 -8.45 -6.09 -11.36
N ASP A 206 -8.62 -5.66 -10.12
CA ASP A 206 -7.88 -4.53 -9.57
C ASP A 206 -6.44 -4.91 -9.20
N THR A 207 -5.54 -3.93 -9.19
CA THR A 207 -4.19 -4.09 -8.68
C THR A 207 -4.19 -4.14 -7.14
N PRO A 208 -3.31 -4.92 -6.50
CA PRO A 208 -2.46 -5.95 -7.09
C PRO A 208 -3.20 -7.26 -7.36
N VAL A 209 -2.70 -8.05 -8.28
CA VAL A 209 -3.13 -9.44 -8.50
C VAL A 209 -2.07 -10.37 -7.93
N THR A 210 -2.45 -11.24 -7.00
CA THR A 210 -1.56 -12.27 -6.46
C THR A 210 -1.76 -13.58 -7.22
N VAL A 211 -0.66 -14.18 -7.63
CA VAL A 211 -0.63 -15.39 -8.46
C VAL A 211 0.06 -16.50 -7.69
N ILE A 212 -0.64 -17.59 -7.44
CA ILE A 212 -0.09 -18.79 -6.81
C ILE A 212 0.31 -19.78 -7.92
N LEU A 213 1.58 -20.19 -7.89
CA LEU A 213 2.21 -21.06 -8.89
C LEU A 213 2.34 -22.51 -8.39
N GLY A 214 1.35 -23.01 -7.66
CA GLY A 214 1.42 -24.33 -7.04
C GLY A 214 2.64 -24.42 -6.10
N ASN A 215 3.51 -25.42 -6.32
CA ASN A 215 4.72 -25.61 -5.51
C ASN A 215 5.88 -24.65 -5.87
N ASP A 216 5.71 -23.82 -6.90
CA ASP A 216 6.74 -22.91 -7.40
C ASP A 216 6.72 -21.53 -6.73
N GLY A 217 5.91 -21.38 -5.69
CA GLY A 217 5.80 -20.15 -4.93
C GLY A 217 4.68 -19.23 -5.40
N ALA A 218 4.91 -17.93 -5.36
CA ALA A 218 3.90 -16.93 -5.68
C ALA A 218 4.50 -15.71 -6.38
N LEU A 219 3.65 -15.02 -7.15
CA LEU A 219 3.94 -13.72 -7.75
C LEU A 219 2.92 -12.69 -7.26
N LEU A 220 3.33 -11.43 -7.28
CA LEU A 220 2.45 -10.27 -7.24
C LEU A 220 2.58 -9.54 -8.56
N VAL A 221 1.48 -9.25 -9.24
CA VAL A 221 1.44 -8.38 -10.44
C VAL A 221 0.84 -7.05 -10.03
N SER A 222 1.54 -5.95 -10.29
CA SER A 222 1.12 -4.62 -9.85
C SER A 222 1.72 -3.52 -10.73
N GLU A 223 1.55 -2.29 -10.30
CA GLU A 223 2.17 -1.10 -10.90
C GLU A 223 2.91 -0.25 -9.87
N SER A 224 3.75 0.66 -10.35
CA SER A 224 4.41 1.67 -9.52
C SER A 224 4.66 2.94 -10.32
N ASP A 225 4.91 4.05 -9.59
CA ASP A 225 5.24 5.36 -10.15
C ASP A 225 4.11 5.92 -11.04
N ARG A 226 2.86 5.78 -10.59
CA ARG A 226 1.68 6.31 -11.29
C ARG A 226 1.57 7.81 -11.05
N LEU A 227 2.17 8.58 -11.96
CA LEU A 227 2.16 10.03 -11.99
C LEU A 227 1.65 10.49 -13.36
N HIS A 228 0.65 11.36 -13.39
CA HIS A 228 0.07 11.91 -14.62
C HIS A 228 -0.35 10.82 -15.62
N TYR A 229 -0.97 9.75 -15.12
CA TYR A 229 -1.36 8.57 -15.89
C TYR A 229 -2.57 7.88 -15.25
N PRO A 230 -3.55 7.37 -16.05
CA PRO A 230 -4.72 6.70 -15.50
C PRO A 230 -4.35 5.47 -14.66
N ARG A 231 -5.21 5.13 -13.70
CA ARG A 231 -5.07 3.92 -12.89
C ARG A 231 -5.16 2.67 -13.75
N THR A 232 -4.33 1.70 -13.45
CA THR A 232 -4.32 0.40 -14.12
C THR A 232 -5.19 -0.61 -13.38
N MET A 233 -5.99 -1.32 -14.14
CA MET A 233 -6.60 -2.60 -13.82
C MET A 233 -6.12 -3.66 -14.84
N PHE A 234 -6.57 -4.89 -14.70
CA PHE A 234 -6.26 -5.97 -15.63
C PHE A 234 -7.54 -6.60 -16.17
N ARG A 235 -7.53 -6.95 -17.45
CA ARG A 235 -8.50 -7.84 -18.11
C ARG A 235 -7.89 -9.20 -18.36
N SER A 236 -8.75 -10.19 -18.62
CA SER A 236 -8.32 -11.46 -19.20
C SER A 236 -7.65 -11.23 -20.55
N GLY A 237 -6.47 -11.81 -20.71
CA GLY A 237 -5.80 -11.95 -21.99
C GLY A 237 -5.82 -13.41 -22.46
N PRO A 238 -5.31 -13.69 -23.67
CA PRO A 238 -5.29 -15.05 -24.22
C PRO A 238 -4.55 -16.09 -23.35
N SER A 239 -3.60 -15.62 -22.52
CA SER A 239 -2.75 -16.48 -21.68
C SER A 239 -2.38 -15.79 -20.35
N GLY A 240 -3.23 -14.91 -19.81
CA GLY A 240 -2.93 -14.17 -18.58
C GLY A 240 -3.68 -12.86 -18.47
N LEU A 241 -2.97 -11.85 -18.01
CA LEU A 241 -3.50 -10.53 -17.73
C LEU A 241 -3.11 -9.55 -18.84
N VAL A 242 -4.00 -8.60 -19.14
CA VAL A 242 -3.73 -7.46 -20.03
C VAL A 242 -4.08 -6.18 -19.27
N THR A 243 -3.22 -5.17 -19.32
CA THR A 243 -3.51 -3.87 -18.73
C THR A 243 -4.76 -3.25 -19.33
N TYR A 244 -5.55 -2.65 -18.47
CA TYR A 244 -6.69 -1.81 -18.81
C TYR A 244 -6.57 -0.51 -18.03
N LEU A 245 -6.52 0.61 -18.75
CA LEU A 245 -6.47 1.92 -18.11
C LEU A 245 -7.89 2.41 -17.82
N MET A 246 -8.11 2.83 -16.59
CA MET A 246 -9.41 3.31 -16.14
C MET A 246 -9.81 4.58 -16.89
N ARG A 247 -11.03 4.61 -17.41
CA ARG A 247 -11.60 5.73 -18.18
C ARG A 247 -12.66 6.49 -17.40
N PHE A 248 -13.20 5.86 -16.37
CA PHE A 248 -14.29 6.39 -15.60
C PHE A 248 -13.77 6.89 -14.26
N PRO A 249 -14.36 7.99 -13.73
CA PRO A 249 -14.24 8.24 -12.31
C PRO A 249 -14.87 7.04 -11.62
N GLY A 250 -14.29 6.57 -10.54
CA GLY A 250 -15.01 5.64 -9.68
C GLY A 250 -16.33 6.34 -9.28
N ARG A 251 -17.49 5.66 -9.28
CA ARG A 251 -18.68 6.21 -8.64
C ARG A 251 -18.66 5.92 -7.16
N ALA A 252 -18.80 6.87 -6.26
CA ALA A 252 -19.15 6.60 -4.87
C ALA A 252 -20.68 6.40 -4.80
N THR A 253 -21.14 5.21 -4.45
CA THR A 253 -22.55 4.96 -4.19
C THR A 253 -23.01 5.82 -3.03
N GLY A 254 -24.03 6.66 -3.26
CA GLY A 254 -24.68 7.47 -2.24
C GLY A 254 -24.23 8.92 -2.13
N TYR A 255 -23.12 9.29 -2.76
CA TYR A 255 -22.64 10.67 -2.83
C TYR A 255 -22.36 11.05 -4.29
N SER A 256 -23.44 11.24 -5.04
CA SER A 256 -23.36 11.95 -6.32
C SER A 256 -23.15 13.44 -6.00
N GLY A 257 -21.89 13.83 -5.77
CA GLY A 257 -21.55 15.24 -5.80
C GLY A 257 -21.71 15.80 -7.22
N PRO A 258 -21.83 17.12 -7.39
CA PRO A 258 -21.83 17.75 -8.70
C PRO A 258 -20.56 17.35 -9.44
N GLY A 259 -20.71 16.61 -10.52
CA GLY A 259 -19.63 16.13 -11.34
C GLY A 259 -19.62 14.63 -11.54
N ASP A 260 -20.73 14.02 -11.98
CA ASP A 260 -20.67 12.85 -12.86
C ASP A 260 -19.93 13.30 -14.12
N THR A 261 -18.60 13.41 -13.97
CA THR A 261 -17.73 13.79 -15.08
C THR A 261 -17.69 12.63 -16.06
N PRO A 262 -17.80 12.89 -17.37
CA PRO A 262 -17.82 11.84 -18.37
C PRO A 262 -16.52 11.00 -18.35
N ALA A 263 -16.57 9.82 -18.94
CA ALA A 263 -15.41 9.00 -19.18
C ALA A 263 -14.33 9.80 -19.95
N GLU A 264 -13.07 9.62 -19.59
CA GLU A 264 -11.93 10.09 -20.39
C GLU A 264 -11.52 8.98 -21.33
N GLU A 265 -12.05 8.97 -22.56
CA GLU A 265 -11.73 8.00 -23.58
C GLU A 265 -10.26 8.11 -24.07
N LYS A 266 -9.65 9.25 -23.82
CA LYS A 266 -8.27 9.57 -24.16
C LYS A 266 -7.66 10.54 -23.17
N PHE A 267 -6.35 10.50 -23.05
CA PHE A 267 -5.57 11.38 -22.20
C PHE A 267 -4.26 11.76 -22.89
N SER A 268 -3.65 12.88 -22.52
CA SER A 268 -2.40 13.36 -23.08
C SER A 268 -1.24 13.22 -22.12
N VAL A 269 -0.07 12.89 -22.67
CA VAL A 269 1.18 12.86 -21.92
C VAL A 269 2.24 13.70 -22.64
N PRO A 270 3.10 14.45 -21.91
CA PRO A 270 4.17 15.22 -22.55
C PRO A 270 5.21 14.29 -23.18
N VAL A 271 6.02 14.82 -24.06
CA VAL A 271 7.19 14.12 -24.61
C VAL A 271 8.42 14.98 -24.35
N PRO A 272 9.42 14.47 -23.59
CA PRO A 272 9.59 13.10 -23.11
C PRO A 272 8.68 12.73 -21.91
N PHE A 273 8.33 11.43 -21.78
CA PHE A 273 7.51 10.91 -20.69
C PHE A 273 7.87 9.46 -20.37
N GLU A 274 7.70 9.04 -19.12
CA GLU A 274 7.82 7.66 -18.67
C GLU A 274 6.48 7.17 -18.12
N THR A 275 5.95 6.06 -18.67
CA THR A 275 4.71 5.46 -18.14
C THR A 275 4.97 4.84 -16.75
N PRO A 276 3.93 4.57 -15.96
CA PRO A 276 4.09 3.78 -14.75
C PRO A 276 4.76 2.43 -15.03
N TRP A 277 5.48 1.91 -14.05
CA TRP A 277 6.04 0.57 -14.11
C TRP A 277 4.94 -0.49 -14.05
N ARG A 278 5.03 -1.49 -14.93
CA ARG A 278 4.35 -2.78 -14.79
C ARG A 278 5.35 -3.73 -14.16
N LEU A 279 4.99 -4.35 -13.05
CA LEU A 279 5.95 -5.10 -12.26
C LEU A 279 5.41 -6.46 -11.81
N ILE A 280 6.34 -7.36 -11.55
CA ILE A 280 6.11 -8.56 -10.75
C ILE A 280 7.04 -8.56 -9.55
N ILE A 281 6.54 -9.05 -8.42
CA ILE A 281 7.33 -9.46 -7.26
C ILE A 281 7.20 -10.97 -7.18
N HIS A 282 8.28 -11.69 -6.93
CA HIS A 282 8.25 -13.15 -6.81
C HIS A 282 8.76 -13.63 -5.46
N SER A 283 8.29 -14.79 -5.04
CA SER A 283 8.78 -15.47 -3.84
C SER A 283 8.64 -16.98 -3.99
N PRO A 284 9.60 -17.78 -3.49
CA PRO A 284 9.52 -19.24 -3.49
C PRO A 284 8.41 -19.79 -2.56
N THR A 285 7.87 -18.96 -1.66
CA THR A 285 6.75 -19.30 -0.78
C THR A 285 5.73 -18.17 -0.78
N GLN A 286 4.46 -18.48 -0.49
CA GLN A 286 3.44 -17.44 -0.40
C GLN A 286 3.78 -16.39 0.67
N TYR A 287 4.16 -16.82 1.88
CA TYR A 287 4.49 -15.89 2.98
C TYR A 287 5.76 -15.06 2.71
N GLY A 288 6.69 -15.53 1.90
CA GLY A 288 7.87 -14.76 1.54
C GLY A 288 7.56 -13.46 0.78
N LEU A 289 6.38 -13.33 0.15
CA LEU A 289 5.91 -12.05 -0.41
C LEU A 289 5.79 -10.95 0.64
N LEU A 290 5.46 -11.30 1.89
CA LEU A 290 5.22 -10.35 2.99
C LEU A 290 6.48 -9.53 3.36
N GLU A 291 7.66 -9.98 2.98
CA GLU A 291 8.92 -9.26 3.18
C GLU A 291 9.33 -8.39 1.97
N ARG A 292 8.56 -8.42 0.87
CA ARG A 292 8.96 -7.84 -0.43
C ARG A 292 8.09 -6.66 -0.88
N GLN A 293 7.35 -6.07 0.05
CA GLN A 293 6.45 -4.93 -0.21
C GLN A 293 7.20 -3.65 -0.66
N ASP A 294 8.50 -3.61 -0.47
CA ASP A 294 9.36 -2.46 -0.71
C ASP A 294 9.72 -2.23 -2.19
N LEU A 295 9.47 -3.19 -3.09
CA LEU A 295 9.78 -2.99 -4.51
C LEU A 295 8.92 -1.89 -5.16
N ILE A 296 7.63 -1.81 -4.80
CA ILE A 296 6.73 -0.80 -5.36
C ILE A 296 7.24 0.62 -5.02
N PRO A 297 7.45 1.01 -3.77
CA PRO A 297 8.01 2.32 -3.49
C PRO A 297 9.46 2.47 -3.98
N THR A 298 10.26 1.40 -4.09
CA THR A 298 11.62 1.47 -4.65
C THR A 298 11.63 1.86 -6.12
N LEU A 299 10.62 1.49 -6.88
CA LEU A 299 10.47 1.88 -8.29
C LEU A 299 9.92 3.30 -8.48
N ALA A 300 9.22 3.83 -7.48
CA ALA A 300 8.59 5.14 -7.56
C ALA A 300 9.60 6.29 -7.55
N THR A 301 9.17 7.42 -8.08
CA THR A 301 9.93 8.68 -8.09
C THR A 301 10.36 9.06 -6.67
N PRO A 302 11.62 9.46 -6.46
CA PRO A 302 12.10 9.92 -5.15
C PRO A 302 11.33 11.13 -4.60
N ASN A 303 11.47 11.35 -3.31
CA ASN A 303 10.84 12.44 -2.56
C ASN A 303 10.95 13.80 -3.27
N ARG A 304 9.80 14.45 -3.47
CA ARG A 304 9.65 15.78 -4.06
C ARG A 304 9.26 16.87 -3.06
N LEU A 305 8.95 16.51 -1.80
CA LEU A 305 8.63 17.49 -0.76
C LEU A 305 9.87 18.17 -0.16
N GLY A 306 11.04 17.54 -0.28
CA GLY A 306 12.26 18.01 0.39
C GLY A 306 12.29 17.62 1.88
N ASP A 307 12.05 18.57 2.79
CA ASP A 307 12.07 18.31 4.25
C ASP A 307 10.89 17.42 4.68
N VAL A 308 11.21 16.26 5.23
CA VAL A 308 10.24 15.28 5.75
C VAL A 308 10.40 15.05 7.26
N SER A 309 11.25 15.83 7.93
CA SER A 309 11.58 15.69 9.36
C SER A 309 10.39 15.94 10.30
N TRP A 310 9.35 16.59 9.81
CA TRP A 310 8.11 16.88 10.53
C TRP A 310 7.10 15.74 10.48
N ILE A 311 7.26 14.78 9.58
CA ILE A 311 6.33 13.64 9.42
C ILE A 311 6.46 12.73 10.65
N ARG A 312 5.33 12.45 11.29
CA ARG A 312 5.24 11.60 12.48
C ARG A 312 4.20 10.51 12.24
N PRO A 313 4.63 9.27 11.98
CA PRO A 313 3.73 8.11 12.05
C PRO A 313 3.16 7.93 13.46
N GLY A 314 1.98 7.33 13.56
CA GLY A 314 1.36 7.13 14.87
C GLY A 314 0.03 6.41 14.83
N ARG A 315 -0.57 6.23 16.01
CA ARG A 315 -1.86 5.59 16.22
C ARG A 315 -2.92 6.65 16.42
N ALA A 316 -4.08 6.44 15.82
CA ALA A 316 -5.19 7.38 15.85
C ALA A 316 -6.45 6.73 16.40
N VAL A 317 -7.35 7.55 16.95
CA VAL A 317 -8.72 7.18 17.30
C VAL A 317 -9.70 8.20 16.75
N ARG A 318 -10.84 7.70 16.28
CA ARG A 318 -11.93 8.52 15.74
C ARG A 318 -12.78 9.13 16.85
N ILE A 319 -13.09 10.42 16.73
CA ILE A 319 -14.13 11.10 17.51
C ILE A 319 -15.48 10.80 16.83
N ARG A 320 -16.38 10.11 17.52
CA ARG A 320 -17.60 9.59 16.91
C ARG A 320 -18.78 10.58 16.91
N ASP A 321 -18.84 11.45 17.92
CA ASP A 321 -19.94 12.38 18.08
C ASP A 321 -19.51 13.80 17.76
N TYR A 322 -20.42 14.60 17.18
CA TYR A 322 -20.13 15.92 16.66
C TYR A 322 -20.41 17.01 17.69
N THR A 323 -19.75 16.91 18.85
CA THR A 323 -19.83 17.90 19.94
C THR A 323 -18.45 18.18 20.52
N THR A 324 -18.24 19.38 21.02
CA THR A 324 -17.01 19.75 21.74
C THR A 324 -16.71 18.79 22.90
N ALA A 325 -17.74 18.38 23.65
CA ALA A 325 -17.58 17.46 24.78
C ALA A 325 -17.06 16.08 24.35
N ALA A 326 -17.57 15.53 23.25
CA ALA A 326 -17.11 14.26 22.69
C ALA A 326 -15.66 14.35 22.21
N GLY A 327 -15.31 15.48 21.58
CA GLY A 327 -13.91 15.76 21.19
C GLY A 327 -12.97 15.71 22.41
N MET A 328 -13.30 16.44 23.47
CA MET A 328 -12.51 16.49 24.70
C MET A 328 -12.38 15.11 25.35
N ALA A 329 -13.48 14.36 25.48
CA ALA A 329 -13.48 13.00 26.07
C ALA A 329 -12.62 12.02 25.24
N THR A 330 -12.63 12.15 23.90
CA THR A 330 -11.80 11.29 23.04
C THR A 330 -10.32 11.66 23.14
N VAL A 331 -9.99 12.94 23.32
CA VAL A 331 -8.61 13.40 23.61
C VAL A 331 -8.10 12.79 24.93
N ASP A 332 -8.91 12.80 25.99
CA ASP A 332 -8.52 12.19 27.28
C ASP A 332 -8.29 10.67 27.12
N PHE A 333 -9.17 9.98 26.44
CA PHE A 333 -9.01 8.56 26.13
C PHE A 333 -7.74 8.27 25.30
N ALA A 334 -7.50 9.06 24.27
CA ALA A 334 -6.31 8.92 23.43
C ALA A 334 -5.02 9.10 24.25
N ALA A 335 -5.00 10.10 25.14
CA ALA A 335 -3.86 10.34 26.04
C ALA A 335 -3.65 9.17 27.02
N GLU A 336 -4.72 8.63 27.63
CA GLU A 336 -4.66 7.44 28.50
C GLU A 336 -4.12 6.22 27.74
N ARG A 337 -4.56 5.99 26.49
CA ARG A 337 -4.13 4.89 25.63
C ARG A 337 -2.81 5.17 24.89
N LYS A 338 -2.12 6.26 25.17
CA LYS A 338 -0.85 6.65 24.57
C LYS A 338 -0.91 6.68 23.05
N LEU A 339 -2.06 7.07 22.50
CA LEU A 339 -2.21 7.30 21.06
C LEU A 339 -1.51 8.61 20.67
N ASP A 340 -1.35 8.80 19.36
CA ASP A 340 -0.63 9.95 18.82
C ASP A 340 -1.59 10.99 18.23
N TYR A 341 -2.78 10.54 17.80
CA TYR A 341 -3.75 11.37 17.08
C TYR A 341 -5.18 11.10 17.52
N VAL A 342 -6.00 12.14 17.42
CA VAL A 342 -7.46 12.05 17.38
C VAL A 342 -7.95 12.57 16.04
N GLU A 343 -9.04 12.01 15.54
CA GLU A 343 -9.58 12.38 14.24
C GLU A 343 -11.07 12.70 14.35
N TRP A 344 -11.51 13.81 13.77
CA TRP A 344 -12.89 14.06 13.48
C TRP A 344 -13.20 13.65 12.06
N ASP A 345 -14.07 12.66 11.94
CA ASP A 345 -14.54 12.10 10.67
C ASP A 345 -15.59 13.02 9.99
N ALA A 346 -16.13 12.60 8.88
CA ALA A 346 -17.13 13.33 8.09
C ALA A 346 -18.15 14.08 8.95
N HIS A 347 -18.76 15.13 8.41
CA HIS A 347 -19.82 15.95 9.03
C HIS A 347 -19.40 16.94 10.14
N TRP A 348 -18.14 17.05 10.52
CA TRP A 348 -17.72 18.06 11.50
C TRP A 348 -17.87 19.50 10.96
N TYR A 349 -17.93 19.70 9.63
CA TYR A 349 -18.15 20.98 8.93
C TYR A 349 -19.46 20.98 8.13
N GLY A 350 -20.32 19.99 8.30
CA GLY A 350 -21.58 19.80 7.56
C GLY A 350 -21.64 18.45 6.87
N ASP A 351 -22.44 18.32 5.84
CA ASP A 351 -22.68 17.04 5.15
C ASP A 351 -21.60 16.66 4.12
N GLY A 352 -20.62 17.51 3.89
CA GLY A 352 -19.53 17.26 2.92
C GLY A 352 -19.88 17.60 1.48
N THR A 353 -21.13 18.01 1.20
CA THR A 353 -21.59 18.39 -0.14
C THR A 353 -21.49 19.91 -0.38
N ASP A 354 -21.89 20.38 -1.56
CA ASP A 354 -22.05 21.81 -1.83
C ASP A 354 -23.34 22.33 -1.15
N PRO A 355 -23.30 23.41 -0.35
CA PRO A 355 -22.23 24.40 -0.18
C PRO A 355 -21.33 24.23 1.05
N SER A 356 -21.11 23.04 1.58
CA SER A 356 -20.29 22.84 2.78
C SER A 356 -18.89 23.47 2.66
N ASP A 357 -18.45 24.12 3.75
CA ASP A 357 -17.16 24.80 3.85
C ASP A 357 -16.29 24.12 4.92
N ALA A 358 -15.26 23.41 4.49
CA ALA A 358 -14.35 22.69 5.40
C ALA A 358 -13.39 23.60 6.19
N THR A 359 -13.51 24.92 6.08
CA THR A 359 -12.79 25.88 6.93
C THR A 359 -13.56 26.34 8.16
N TYR A 360 -14.78 25.82 8.37
CA TYR A 360 -15.65 26.14 9.50
C TYR A 360 -16.28 24.89 10.11
N ALA A 361 -16.25 24.79 11.43
CA ALA A 361 -16.96 23.72 12.13
C ALA A 361 -18.47 24.05 12.29
N ILE A 362 -19.30 23.00 12.40
CA ILE A 362 -20.71 23.19 12.78
C ILE A 362 -20.82 23.82 14.18
N PRO A 363 -21.92 24.52 14.51
CA PRO A 363 -22.06 25.27 15.76
C PRO A 363 -21.87 24.45 17.06
N ALA A 364 -22.11 23.12 17.00
CA ALA A 364 -21.94 22.23 18.15
C ALA A 364 -20.48 21.93 18.50
N ILE A 365 -19.54 22.32 17.64
CA ILE A 365 -18.10 22.02 17.74
C ILE A 365 -17.29 23.32 17.87
N ASP A 366 -16.71 23.54 19.01
CA ASP A 366 -15.59 24.50 19.17
C ASP A 366 -14.29 23.81 18.78
N ILE A 367 -14.03 23.80 17.46
CA ILE A 367 -12.89 23.07 16.87
C ILE A 367 -11.54 23.54 17.41
N ARG A 368 -11.39 24.86 17.63
CA ARG A 368 -10.14 25.44 18.14
C ARG A 368 -9.85 24.98 19.55
N LYS A 369 -10.85 24.96 20.42
CA LYS A 369 -10.74 24.47 21.78
C LYS A 369 -10.27 23.03 21.83
N VAL A 370 -10.82 22.16 20.98
CA VAL A 370 -10.43 20.73 20.98
C VAL A 370 -9.04 20.52 20.39
N ILE A 371 -8.64 21.27 19.34
CA ILE A 371 -7.29 21.24 18.79
C ILE A 371 -6.26 21.66 19.85
N ASP A 372 -6.51 22.78 20.55
CA ASP A 372 -5.59 23.27 21.57
C ASP A 372 -5.51 22.30 22.76
N TYR A 373 -6.61 21.68 23.13
CA TYR A 373 -6.65 20.66 24.17
C TYR A 373 -5.86 19.39 23.77
N ALA A 374 -6.07 18.87 22.57
CA ALA A 374 -5.30 17.73 22.03
C ALA A 374 -3.80 18.04 22.06
N LYS A 375 -3.41 19.22 21.60
CA LYS A 375 -2.04 19.70 21.63
C LYS A 375 -1.47 19.78 23.05
N SER A 376 -2.26 20.23 24.03
CA SER A 376 -1.83 20.29 25.45
C SER A 376 -1.53 18.92 26.04
N LYS A 377 -2.13 17.86 25.47
CA LYS A 377 -1.90 16.44 25.83
C LYS A 377 -0.81 15.78 24.95
N GLY A 378 -0.19 16.53 24.04
CA GLY A 378 0.82 16.00 23.12
C GLY A 378 0.24 15.24 21.91
N LEU A 379 -1.06 15.37 21.63
CA LEU A 379 -1.77 14.71 20.55
C LEU A 379 -1.94 15.64 19.34
N GLY A 380 -1.88 15.07 18.14
CA GLY A 380 -2.26 15.74 16.90
C GLY A 380 -3.74 15.58 16.57
N MET A 381 -4.33 16.61 15.94
CA MET A 381 -5.69 16.53 15.37
C MET A 381 -5.61 16.23 13.90
N ILE A 382 -6.42 15.28 13.44
CA ILE A 382 -6.69 14.99 12.02
C ILE A 382 -8.13 15.39 11.74
N LEU A 383 -8.37 16.04 10.60
CA LEU A 383 -9.70 16.45 10.20
C LEU A 383 -10.07 15.78 8.88
N TYR A 384 -11.28 15.23 8.84
CA TYR A 384 -11.82 14.70 7.60
C TYR A 384 -12.12 15.83 6.60
N VAL A 385 -11.82 15.60 5.34
CA VAL A 385 -12.16 16.48 4.22
C VAL A 385 -12.75 15.64 3.10
N ASP A 386 -13.95 16.01 2.63
CA ASP A 386 -14.56 15.41 1.46
C ASP A 386 -13.93 15.94 0.17
N ARG A 387 -13.99 15.14 -0.89
CA ARG A 387 -13.55 15.52 -2.24
C ARG A 387 -14.18 16.82 -2.73
N VAL A 388 -15.48 17.04 -2.46
CA VAL A 388 -16.21 18.19 -3.00
C VAL A 388 -15.66 19.53 -2.48
N PRO A 389 -15.53 19.78 -1.16
CA PRO A 389 -14.87 20.99 -0.69
C PRO A 389 -13.38 21.05 -1.08
N ALA A 390 -12.65 19.92 -1.12
CA ALA A 390 -11.26 19.94 -1.56
C ALA A 390 -11.10 20.45 -3.01
N MET A 391 -11.97 20.03 -3.92
CA MET A 391 -11.95 20.52 -5.32
C MET A 391 -12.16 22.04 -5.44
N ARG A 392 -12.86 22.66 -4.49
CA ARG A 392 -13.21 24.09 -4.55
C ARG A 392 -12.23 24.98 -3.79
N GLN A 393 -11.69 24.50 -2.67
CA GLN A 393 -11.06 25.37 -1.68
C GLN A 393 -9.79 24.75 -1.04
N LEU A 394 -9.06 23.88 -1.77
CA LEU A 394 -7.90 23.15 -1.24
C LEU A 394 -6.87 24.07 -0.55
N ASP A 395 -6.50 25.18 -1.20
CA ASP A 395 -5.51 26.12 -0.66
C ASP A 395 -6.01 26.78 0.63
N ALA A 396 -7.28 27.15 0.68
CA ALA A 396 -7.90 27.74 1.88
C ALA A 396 -7.93 26.72 3.03
N ILE A 397 -8.29 25.47 2.75
CA ILE A 397 -8.28 24.38 3.72
C ILE A 397 -6.87 24.18 4.26
N ALA A 398 -5.87 23.98 3.40
CA ALA A 398 -4.50 23.70 3.80
C ALA A 398 -3.91 24.85 4.64
N LYS A 399 -4.13 26.10 4.23
CA LYS A 399 -3.71 27.29 4.98
C LYS A 399 -4.39 27.36 6.34
N THR A 400 -5.71 27.24 6.39
CA THR A 400 -6.50 27.33 7.63
C THR A 400 -6.08 26.23 8.63
N TYR A 401 -5.92 24.98 8.15
CA TYR A 401 -5.52 23.88 9.02
C TYR A 401 -4.10 24.06 9.56
N ARG A 402 -3.20 24.56 8.72
CA ARG A 402 -1.85 24.93 9.19
C ARG A 402 -1.89 25.99 10.28
N GLU A 403 -2.70 27.04 10.12
CA GLU A 403 -2.90 28.11 11.12
C GLU A 403 -3.55 27.59 12.40
N TRP A 404 -4.46 26.62 12.29
CA TRP A 404 -5.07 25.98 13.46
C TRP A 404 -4.14 25.02 14.18
N GLY A 405 -3.04 24.60 13.55
CA GLY A 405 -2.14 23.58 14.10
C GLY A 405 -2.66 22.16 13.97
N VAL A 406 -3.50 21.91 12.99
CA VAL A 406 -3.95 20.57 12.59
C VAL A 406 -2.76 19.76 12.11
N ALA A 407 -2.70 18.48 12.45
CA ALA A 407 -1.60 17.58 12.08
C ALA A 407 -1.75 16.98 10.70
N GLY A 408 -2.99 16.82 10.21
CA GLY A 408 -3.25 16.20 8.92
C GLY A 408 -4.71 16.14 8.55
N ILE A 409 -4.97 15.59 7.38
CA ILE A 409 -6.33 15.35 6.89
C ILE A 409 -6.57 13.85 6.64
N LYS A 410 -7.80 13.42 6.86
CA LYS A 410 -8.36 12.22 6.27
C LYS A 410 -9.17 12.66 5.06
N PHE A 411 -8.68 12.35 3.86
CA PHE A 411 -9.28 12.76 2.60
C PHE A 411 -10.12 11.62 2.05
N GLY A 412 -11.43 11.78 2.06
CA GLY A 412 -12.39 10.71 1.75
C GLY A 412 -13.38 11.05 0.65
N PHE A 413 -14.23 10.06 0.34
CA PHE A 413 -15.13 10.01 -0.81
C PHE A 413 -14.42 10.30 -2.13
N ILE A 414 -13.16 9.85 -2.21
CA ILE A 414 -12.33 10.00 -3.39
C ILE A 414 -12.42 8.76 -4.26
N TRP A 415 -12.17 8.96 -5.52
CA TRP A 415 -11.96 7.88 -6.47
C TRP A 415 -10.81 8.21 -7.39
N GLU A 416 -10.14 7.17 -7.79
CA GLU A 416 -8.98 7.23 -8.64
C GLU A 416 -9.23 6.35 -9.86
N GLY A 417 -9.31 6.96 -11.03
CA GLY A 417 -9.54 6.24 -12.27
C GLY A 417 -8.85 6.92 -13.43
N ARG A 418 -9.38 8.05 -13.88
CA ARG A 418 -8.86 8.84 -14.99
C ARG A 418 -7.53 9.51 -14.64
N GLN A 419 -6.83 10.00 -15.66
CA GLN A 419 -5.63 10.82 -15.46
C GLN A 419 -5.91 12.03 -14.57
N SER A 420 -7.02 12.75 -14.83
CA SER A 420 -7.41 13.92 -14.04
C SER A 420 -7.68 13.62 -12.56
N ASP A 421 -8.21 12.42 -12.24
CA ASP A 421 -8.43 12.01 -10.86
C ASP A 421 -7.10 11.74 -10.14
N VAL A 422 -6.15 11.10 -10.83
CA VAL A 422 -4.80 10.84 -10.31
C VAL A 422 -4.05 12.15 -10.05
N ASP A 423 -4.13 13.10 -11.00
CA ASP A 423 -3.49 14.40 -10.88
C ASP A 423 -4.08 15.21 -9.71
N PHE A 424 -5.40 15.19 -9.55
CA PHE A 424 -6.05 15.86 -8.43
C PHE A 424 -5.62 15.29 -7.07
N ILE A 425 -5.56 13.96 -6.92
CA ILE A 425 -5.07 13.33 -5.69
C ILE A 425 -3.61 13.72 -5.42
N TYR A 426 -2.76 13.72 -6.46
CA TYR A 426 -1.38 14.17 -6.34
C TYR A 426 -1.30 15.62 -5.83
N ASP A 427 -2.11 16.52 -6.39
CA ASP A 427 -2.14 17.93 -6.00
C ASP A 427 -2.62 18.12 -4.56
N VAL A 428 -3.64 17.39 -4.11
CA VAL A 428 -4.09 17.41 -2.71
C VAL A 428 -2.97 16.98 -1.77
N VAL A 429 -2.31 15.86 -2.05
CA VAL A 429 -1.23 15.35 -1.18
C VAL A 429 -0.04 16.32 -1.18
N LYS A 430 0.32 16.86 -2.35
CA LYS A 430 1.40 17.85 -2.49
C LYS A 430 1.11 19.13 -1.72
N THR A 431 -0.06 19.74 -1.94
CA THR A 431 -0.48 20.99 -1.24
C THR A 431 -0.50 20.78 0.26
N CYS A 432 -1.05 19.67 0.75
CA CYS A 432 -1.00 19.31 2.16
C CYS A 432 0.45 19.20 2.67
N GLY A 433 1.34 18.58 1.90
CA GLY A 433 2.76 18.45 2.24
C GLY A 433 3.49 19.80 2.36
N GLU A 434 3.24 20.72 1.46
CA GLU A 434 3.77 22.09 1.48
C GLU A 434 3.31 22.85 2.73
N HIS A 435 2.12 22.53 3.25
CA HIS A 435 1.58 23.06 4.52
C HIS A 435 1.91 22.21 5.75
N ARG A 436 2.74 21.16 5.60
CA ARG A 436 3.11 20.21 6.66
C ARG A 436 1.91 19.50 7.30
N LEU A 437 0.98 19.07 6.47
CA LEU A 437 -0.18 18.25 6.84
C LEU A 437 0.04 16.80 6.37
N LEU A 438 -0.18 15.84 7.27
CA LEU A 438 -0.26 14.43 6.93
C LEU A 438 -1.53 14.17 6.12
N VAL A 439 -1.49 13.14 5.27
CA VAL A 439 -2.67 12.74 4.48
C VAL A 439 -2.94 11.25 4.67
N ASN A 440 -4.15 10.92 5.08
CA ASN A 440 -4.75 9.60 5.00
C ASN A 440 -5.80 9.61 3.88
N LEU A 441 -5.59 8.80 2.84
CA LEU A 441 -6.51 8.68 1.72
C LEU A 441 -7.52 7.55 1.97
N HIS A 442 -8.80 7.82 1.72
CA HIS A 442 -9.87 6.83 1.91
C HIS A 442 -10.64 6.54 0.61
N ASP A 443 -11.33 5.41 0.58
CA ASP A 443 -12.22 4.91 -0.47
C ASP A 443 -11.51 4.30 -1.70
N ASN A 444 -11.89 4.71 -2.91
CA ASN A 444 -11.62 3.99 -4.14
C ASN A 444 -10.28 4.34 -4.79
N LEU A 445 -9.20 3.86 -4.19
CA LEU A 445 -7.86 4.02 -4.76
C LEU A 445 -6.93 2.85 -4.40
N ARG A 446 -5.80 2.74 -5.12
CA ARG A 446 -4.78 1.71 -4.90
C ARG A 446 -3.38 2.31 -4.79
N PRO A 447 -2.54 1.80 -3.89
CA PRO A 447 -1.15 2.26 -3.78
C PRO A 447 -0.36 1.97 -5.06
N ALA A 448 0.49 2.91 -5.44
CA ALA A 448 1.44 2.79 -6.54
C ALA A 448 2.79 3.48 -6.23
N GLY A 449 3.17 3.54 -4.95
CA GLY A 449 4.44 4.09 -4.50
C GLY A 449 4.46 5.60 -4.26
N LEU A 450 3.31 6.28 -4.25
CA LEU A 450 3.21 7.73 -4.02
C LEU A 450 3.81 8.15 -2.67
N GLU A 451 3.80 7.26 -1.67
CA GLU A 451 4.38 7.47 -0.35
C GLU A 451 5.90 7.74 -0.37
N ARG A 452 6.60 7.33 -1.42
CA ARG A 452 8.00 7.69 -1.62
C ARG A 452 8.15 9.09 -2.21
N THR A 453 7.27 9.47 -3.13
CA THR A 453 7.31 10.75 -3.84
C THR A 453 6.82 11.90 -2.97
N LEU A 454 5.76 11.66 -2.22
CA LEU A 454 5.12 12.59 -1.29
C LEU A 454 4.95 11.91 0.07
N PRO A 455 5.99 11.90 0.92
CA PRO A 455 5.99 11.11 2.17
C PRO A 455 5.01 11.59 3.25
N ASN A 456 4.32 12.71 3.08
CA ASN A 456 3.21 13.11 3.93
C ASN A 456 1.94 12.26 3.70
N TYR A 457 1.89 11.48 2.63
CA TYR A 457 0.90 10.43 2.40
C TYR A 457 1.24 9.23 3.28
N VAL A 458 0.61 9.12 4.45
CA VAL A 458 0.99 8.17 5.51
C VAL A 458 0.03 7.00 5.66
N ALA A 459 -1.15 7.06 5.08
CA ALA A 459 -2.13 5.97 5.15
C ALA A 459 -3.05 5.94 3.94
N LEU A 460 -3.55 4.75 3.63
CA LEU A 460 -4.51 4.52 2.56
C LEU A 460 -5.46 3.39 2.94
N GLU A 461 -6.77 3.64 2.82
CA GLU A 461 -7.75 2.58 2.96
C GLU A 461 -7.72 1.64 1.75
N GLY A 462 -8.49 1.88 0.74
CA GLY A 462 -8.58 1.03 -0.44
C GLY A 462 -8.65 -0.47 -0.11
N VAL A 463 -9.42 -0.86 0.91
CA VAL A 463 -9.50 -2.20 1.46
C VAL A 463 -10.86 -2.49 2.08
N ARG A 464 -11.29 -3.75 2.08
CA ARG A 464 -12.41 -4.21 2.89
C ARG A 464 -11.95 -4.42 4.33
N GLY A 465 -11.98 -3.36 5.13
CA GLY A 465 -11.59 -3.34 6.54
C GLY A 465 -12.75 -3.56 7.51
N ASN A 466 -12.55 -3.20 8.79
CA ASN A 466 -13.59 -3.35 9.80
C ASN A 466 -14.81 -2.45 9.61
N GLU A 467 -14.80 -1.51 8.70
CA GLU A 467 -16.03 -0.82 8.30
C GLU A 467 -17.06 -1.79 7.70
N GLN A 468 -16.60 -2.87 7.05
CA GLN A 468 -17.43 -3.92 6.48
C GLN A 468 -17.42 -5.22 7.29
N PHE A 469 -16.72 -5.27 8.44
CA PHE A 469 -16.62 -6.44 9.33
C PHE A 469 -16.34 -7.74 8.56
N PRO A 470 -15.20 -7.89 7.92
CA PRO A 470 -14.89 -9.04 7.07
C PRO A 470 -14.70 -10.33 7.88
N THR A 471 -14.72 -11.47 7.17
CA THR A 471 -14.44 -12.80 7.72
C THR A 471 -12.96 -12.96 8.08
N ALA A 472 -12.63 -13.94 8.89
CA ALA A 472 -11.24 -14.28 9.20
C ALA A 472 -10.49 -14.77 7.95
N THR A 473 -11.16 -15.53 7.06
CA THR A 473 -10.59 -15.90 5.74
C THR A 473 -10.17 -14.67 4.95
N HIS A 474 -11.01 -13.62 4.89
CA HIS A 474 -10.65 -12.38 4.21
C HIS A 474 -9.43 -11.71 4.87
N ASN A 475 -9.39 -11.66 6.20
CA ASN A 475 -8.25 -11.11 6.93
C ASN A 475 -6.95 -11.89 6.67
N CYS A 476 -7.04 -13.21 6.49
CA CYS A 476 -5.90 -14.04 6.09
C CYS A 476 -5.54 -13.91 4.60
N THR A 477 -6.41 -13.31 3.77
CA THR A 477 -6.14 -13.05 2.35
C THR A 477 -5.41 -11.72 2.15
N LEU A 478 -5.78 -10.69 2.90
CA LEU A 478 -5.26 -9.33 2.72
C LEU A 478 -3.74 -9.20 2.82
N PRO A 479 -3.02 -9.88 3.74
CA PRO A 479 -1.55 -9.79 3.84
C PRO A 479 -0.84 -10.15 2.54
N PHE A 480 -1.39 -11.11 1.80
CA PHE A 480 -0.82 -11.66 0.56
C PHE A 480 -1.32 -10.97 -0.71
N THR A 481 -2.22 -10.02 -0.58
CA THR A 481 -2.87 -9.33 -1.71
C THR A 481 -2.75 -7.82 -1.53
N ARG A 482 -3.81 -7.12 -1.15
CA ARG A 482 -3.86 -5.66 -1.05
C ARG A 482 -2.73 -5.06 -0.18
N ALA A 483 -2.37 -5.68 0.93
CA ALA A 483 -1.33 -5.19 1.83
C ALA A 483 0.08 -5.23 1.22
N LEU A 484 0.31 -5.99 0.14
CA LEU A 484 1.59 -6.05 -0.56
C LEU A 484 1.87 -4.81 -1.40
N SER A 485 0.85 -4.02 -1.74
CA SER A 485 1.02 -2.82 -2.57
C SER A 485 1.33 -1.55 -1.77
N GLY A 486 1.14 -1.55 -0.46
CA GLY A 486 1.41 -0.37 0.39
C GLY A 486 0.61 -0.37 1.69
N PRO A 487 0.58 0.77 2.40
CA PRO A 487 -0.15 0.93 3.66
C PRO A 487 -1.62 0.47 3.57
N ILE A 488 -2.16 -0.02 4.69
CA ILE A 488 -3.52 -0.54 4.76
C ILE A 488 -4.23 0.02 6.01
N ASP A 489 -5.07 1.05 5.83
CA ASP A 489 -5.92 1.58 6.89
C ASP A 489 -7.14 0.67 7.05
N TYR A 490 -6.99 -0.31 7.94
CA TYR A 490 -7.99 -1.37 8.16
C TYR A 490 -9.07 -0.97 9.16
N THR A 491 -8.93 0.15 9.87
CA THR A 491 -9.89 0.65 10.88
C THR A 491 -10.18 -0.36 12.00
N ILE A 492 -9.12 -0.76 12.74
CA ILE A 492 -9.18 -1.84 13.74
C ILE A 492 -10.20 -1.52 14.85
N CYS A 493 -11.10 -2.49 15.15
CA CYS A 493 -12.06 -2.45 16.25
C CYS A 493 -11.69 -3.44 17.33
N PHE A 494 -11.99 -3.15 18.61
CA PHE A 494 -11.78 -4.08 19.71
C PHE A 494 -13.08 -4.39 20.43
N ALA A 495 -13.32 -5.68 20.76
CA ALA A 495 -14.51 -6.16 21.45
C ALA A 495 -15.83 -5.58 20.85
N ASN A 496 -15.90 -5.51 19.53
CA ASN A 496 -17.06 -5.00 18.81
C ASN A 496 -18.01 -6.15 18.45
N PRO A 497 -19.33 -6.04 18.77
CA PRO A 497 -20.30 -7.11 18.50
C PRO A 497 -20.43 -7.54 17.03
N LYS A 498 -20.00 -6.70 16.10
CA LYS A 498 -20.01 -7.01 14.66
C LYS A 498 -18.75 -7.73 14.19
N ASN A 499 -17.68 -7.78 15.01
CA ASN A 499 -16.45 -8.49 14.63
C ASN A 499 -16.75 -9.99 14.45
N ARG A 500 -16.30 -10.52 13.32
CA ARG A 500 -16.37 -11.95 13.00
C ARG A 500 -15.11 -12.70 13.44
N THR A 501 -14.21 -12.03 14.12
CA THR A 501 -12.93 -12.54 14.61
C THR A 501 -12.82 -12.30 16.10
N THR A 502 -11.91 -13.01 16.75
CA THR A 502 -11.66 -12.86 18.19
C THR A 502 -10.94 -11.54 18.49
N ASN A 503 -10.92 -11.15 19.77
CA ASN A 503 -10.19 -9.96 20.21
C ASN A 503 -8.67 -10.12 20.04
N ALA A 504 -8.12 -11.32 20.28
CA ALA A 504 -6.69 -11.58 20.04
C ALA A 504 -6.33 -11.49 18.55
N HIS A 505 -7.26 -11.89 17.65
CA HIS A 505 -7.10 -11.63 16.21
C HIS A 505 -7.00 -10.13 15.92
N GLN A 506 -7.90 -9.31 16.48
CA GLN A 506 -7.86 -7.86 16.29
C GLN A 506 -6.58 -7.22 16.83
N LEU A 507 -6.07 -7.67 17.98
CA LEU A 507 -4.76 -7.24 18.48
C LEU A 507 -3.63 -7.59 17.51
N ALA A 508 -3.65 -8.82 16.98
CA ALA A 508 -2.62 -9.30 16.05
C ALA A 508 -2.54 -8.48 14.75
N LEU A 509 -3.69 -7.95 14.28
CA LEU A 509 -3.73 -7.12 13.06
C LEU A 509 -2.86 -5.87 13.16
N ALA A 510 -2.71 -5.27 14.34
CA ALA A 510 -1.89 -4.06 14.52
C ALA A 510 -0.40 -4.28 14.22
N ALA A 511 0.11 -5.51 14.42
CA ALA A 511 1.48 -5.85 14.03
C ALA A 511 1.55 -6.47 12.62
N LEU A 512 0.49 -7.17 12.20
CA LEU A 512 0.45 -7.86 10.91
C LEU A 512 0.29 -6.89 9.73
N TYR A 513 -0.65 -5.95 9.84
CA TYR A 513 -0.91 -4.96 8.81
C TYR A 513 0.00 -3.74 8.97
N TYR A 514 0.65 -3.36 7.89
CA TYR A 514 1.48 -2.17 7.89
C TYR A 514 0.63 -0.95 7.54
N ASN A 515 0.60 0.01 8.46
CA ASN A 515 0.01 1.32 8.22
C ASN A 515 0.70 2.38 9.10
N PRO A 516 1.41 3.37 8.54
CA PRO A 516 2.09 4.40 9.33
C PRO A 516 1.17 5.27 10.20
N LEU A 517 -0.09 5.43 9.78
CA LEU A 517 -1.14 6.06 10.57
C LEU A 517 -2.26 5.05 10.82
N THR A 518 -2.17 4.31 11.93
CA THR A 518 -3.07 3.19 12.21
C THR A 518 -4.25 3.64 13.08
N PHE A 519 -5.46 3.52 12.54
CA PHE A 519 -6.68 3.72 13.31
C PHE A 519 -7.01 2.50 14.18
N LEU A 520 -7.17 2.77 15.48
CA LEU A 520 -7.60 1.82 16.50
C LEU A 520 -8.93 2.27 17.09
N TYR A 521 -9.72 1.33 17.59
CA TYR A 521 -10.99 1.62 18.25
C TYR A 521 -12.02 2.33 17.35
N TRP A 522 -12.01 2.05 16.06
CA TRP A 522 -12.73 2.81 15.02
C TRP A 522 -14.21 3.08 15.33
N TYR A 523 -14.95 2.05 15.80
CA TYR A 523 -16.35 2.18 16.17
C TYR A 523 -16.57 2.25 17.69
N ASP A 524 -15.53 2.44 18.47
CA ASP A 524 -15.61 2.44 19.91
C ASP A 524 -15.75 3.85 20.48
N SER A 525 -16.45 3.98 21.61
CA SER A 525 -16.55 5.20 22.39
C SER A 525 -15.66 5.12 23.63
N PRO A 526 -15.07 6.22 24.12
CA PRO A 526 -14.27 6.23 25.35
C PRO A 526 -14.99 5.60 26.56
N SER A 527 -16.30 5.82 26.67
CA SER A 527 -17.13 5.28 27.75
C SER A 527 -17.14 3.75 27.82
N LYS A 528 -16.91 3.04 26.71
CA LYS A 528 -16.81 1.57 26.69
C LYS A 528 -15.67 1.06 27.56
N TYR A 529 -14.60 1.81 27.69
CA TYR A 529 -13.38 1.43 28.39
C TYR A 529 -13.30 1.97 29.81
N ALA A 530 -14.22 2.85 30.18
CA ALA A 530 -14.28 3.44 31.52
C ALA A 530 -14.67 2.42 32.60
N GLY A 531 -14.12 2.56 33.80
CA GLY A 531 -14.56 1.84 34.99
C GLY A 531 -14.11 0.38 35.11
N ARG A 532 -13.32 -0.15 34.16
CA ARG A 532 -12.71 -1.47 34.28
C ARG A 532 -11.30 -1.52 33.70
N SER A 533 -10.49 -2.46 34.18
CA SER A 533 -9.16 -2.71 33.62
C SER A 533 -9.25 -3.54 32.33
N TRP A 534 -8.44 -3.16 31.35
CA TRP A 534 -8.30 -3.85 30.07
C TRP A 534 -6.80 -4.13 29.81
N PRO A 535 -6.18 -5.08 30.55
CA PRO A 535 -4.75 -5.32 30.46
C PRO A 535 -4.30 -5.79 29.07
N GLU A 536 -5.20 -6.40 28.29
CA GLU A 536 -4.95 -6.83 26.91
C GLU A 536 -4.70 -5.66 25.94
N LEU A 537 -5.23 -4.48 26.22
CA LEU A 537 -5.01 -3.28 25.40
C LEU A 537 -3.56 -2.78 25.46
N ALA A 538 -2.77 -3.27 26.40
CA ALA A 538 -1.33 -2.98 26.46
C ALA A 538 -0.62 -3.30 25.12
N PHE A 539 -1.13 -4.25 24.33
CA PHE A 539 -0.59 -4.51 23.01
C PHE A 539 -0.79 -3.32 22.06
N PHE A 540 -1.99 -2.76 21.99
CA PHE A 540 -2.24 -1.55 21.18
C PHE A 540 -1.49 -0.33 21.70
N ASP A 541 -1.38 -0.17 23.03
CA ASP A 541 -0.70 0.96 23.66
C ASP A 541 0.81 0.99 23.38
N GLU A 542 1.40 -0.16 23.05
CA GLU A 542 2.82 -0.33 22.84
C GLU A 542 3.23 -0.62 21.39
N CYS A 543 2.31 -1.14 20.57
CA CYS A 543 2.60 -1.51 19.19
C CYS A 543 2.86 -0.26 18.33
N PRO A 544 4.07 -0.08 17.78
CA PRO A 544 4.35 1.05 16.90
C PRO A 544 3.75 0.83 15.51
N THR A 545 3.77 1.87 14.69
CA THR A 545 3.21 1.86 13.34
C THR A 545 4.27 1.85 12.23
N THR A 546 5.56 1.91 12.61
CA THR A 546 6.70 1.86 11.69
C THR A 546 7.79 0.95 12.23
N TRP A 547 8.60 0.38 11.33
CA TRP A 547 9.42 -0.77 11.64
C TRP A 547 10.83 -0.64 11.06
N THR A 548 11.81 -1.21 11.77
CA THR A 548 13.20 -1.29 11.30
C THR A 548 13.52 -2.59 10.57
N ALA A 549 12.71 -3.62 10.80
CA ALA A 549 12.79 -4.90 10.09
C ALA A 549 11.44 -5.62 10.12
N THR A 550 11.21 -6.46 9.10
CA THR A 550 10.05 -7.35 9.00
C THR A 550 10.52 -8.76 8.68
N ARG A 551 9.89 -9.77 9.31
CA ARG A 551 10.09 -11.20 9.04
C ARG A 551 8.75 -11.88 8.84
N ALA A 552 8.58 -12.50 7.71
CA ALA A 552 7.46 -13.39 7.42
C ALA A 552 7.79 -14.79 7.98
N LEU A 553 6.94 -15.31 8.83
CA LEU A 553 7.23 -16.52 9.59
C LEU A 553 6.45 -17.73 9.10
N ALA A 554 5.20 -17.53 8.71
CA ALA A 554 4.33 -18.55 8.14
C ALA A 554 3.17 -17.90 7.41
N GLY A 555 2.55 -18.61 6.47
CA GLY A 555 1.29 -18.16 5.88
C GLY A 555 0.96 -18.75 4.53
N GLU A 556 -0.35 -18.85 4.31
CA GLU A 556 -1.00 -19.20 3.04
C GLU A 556 -2.21 -18.31 2.84
N VAL A 557 -2.42 -17.88 1.61
CA VAL A 557 -3.50 -16.94 1.26
C VAL A 557 -4.86 -17.50 1.67
N GLY A 558 -5.60 -16.72 2.47
CA GLY A 558 -6.95 -17.09 2.95
C GLY A 558 -6.96 -18.12 4.08
N ASP A 559 -5.80 -18.57 4.54
CA ASP A 559 -5.70 -19.63 5.52
C ASP A 559 -5.11 -19.15 6.85
N HIS A 560 -3.92 -18.60 6.83
CA HIS A 560 -3.26 -18.03 8.00
C HIS A 560 -2.12 -17.09 7.60
N ALA A 561 -1.68 -16.26 8.55
CA ALA A 561 -0.50 -15.41 8.38
C ALA A 561 0.18 -15.16 9.74
N ALA A 562 1.51 -15.14 9.75
CA ALA A 562 2.32 -14.78 10.91
C ALA A 562 3.51 -13.92 10.48
N VAL A 563 3.63 -12.73 11.07
CA VAL A 563 4.69 -11.76 10.78
C VAL A 563 5.25 -11.20 12.08
N ALA A 564 6.57 -11.11 12.18
CA ALA A 564 7.26 -10.38 13.24
C ALA A 564 7.89 -9.10 12.68
N ARG A 565 7.79 -8.01 13.43
CA ARG A 565 8.31 -6.69 13.06
C ARG A 565 9.14 -6.10 14.19
N ARG A 566 10.29 -5.55 13.86
CA ARG A 566 11.19 -4.93 14.84
C ARG A 566 10.90 -3.43 14.95
N ALA A 567 10.64 -2.99 16.16
CA ALA A 567 10.50 -1.57 16.49
C ALA A 567 11.85 -0.86 16.56
N ALA A 568 11.85 0.48 16.56
CA ALA A 568 13.06 1.29 16.67
C ALA A 568 13.76 1.15 18.02
N ASP A 569 13.02 0.79 19.09
CA ASP A 569 13.55 0.54 20.44
C ASP A 569 14.17 -0.87 20.58
N GLY A 570 14.17 -1.66 19.52
CA GLY A 570 14.74 -3.02 19.48
C GLY A 570 13.79 -4.14 19.85
N ARG A 571 12.59 -3.85 20.38
CA ARG A 571 11.57 -4.86 20.64
C ARG A 571 11.02 -5.43 19.32
N TRP A 572 10.55 -6.69 19.40
CA TRP A 572 9.83 -7.30 18.30
C TRP A 572 8.34 -7.44 18.65
N PHE A 573 7.50 -7.16 17.68
CA PHE A 573 6.05 -7.33 17.75
C PHE A 573 5.64 -8.34 16.70
N MET A 574 4.84 -9.32 17.09
CA MET A 574 4.38 -10.37 16.19
C MET A 574 2.86 -10.46 16.21
N GLY A 575 2.28 -10.54 15.03
CA GLY A 575 0.88 -10.89 14.82
C GLY A 575 0.77 -12.23 14.09
N ALA A 576 -0.07 -13.13 14.62
CA ALA A 576 -0.44 -14.39 13.97
C ALA A 576 -1.95 -14.53 13.97
N ILE A 577 -2.54 -14.85 12.80
CA ILE A 577 -3.98 -15.02 12.63
C ILE A 577 -4.30 -16.30 11.85
N THR A 578 -5.49 -16.84 12.05
CA THR A 578 -6.04 -17.95 11.27
C THR A 578 -7.44 -17.61 10.76
N ASN A 579 -7.88 -18.34 9.74
CA ASN A 579 -9.26 -18.30 9.23
C ASN A 579 -10.24 -18.93 10.22
N GLU A 580 -11.44 -19.34 9.77
CA GLU A 580 -12.49 -19.93 10.58
C GLU A 580 -12.16 -21.34 11.10
N LYS A 581 -10.94 -21.86 10.82
CA LYS A 581 -10.45 -23.16 11.31
C LYS A 581 -9.43 -22.97 12.41
N ALA A 582 -9.53 -23.75 13.48
CA ALA A 582 -8.49 -23.84 14.51
C ALA A 582 -7.17 -24.32 13.89
N ARG A 583 -6.05 -23.80 14.40
CA ARG A 583 -4.73 -24.12 13.84
C ARG A 583 -3.65 -24.13 14.90
N ARG A 584 -2.71 -25.04 14.74
CA ARG A 584 -1.43 -25.01 15.45
C ARG A 584 -0.33 -24.61 14.48
N LEU A 585 0.40 -23.54 14.79
CA LEU A 585 1.59 -23.12 14.06
C LEU A 585 2.83 -23.36 14.92
N THR A 586 3.89 -23.82 14.30
CA THR A 586 5.22 -23.86 14.94
C THR A 586 6.08 -22.77 14.31
N ILE A 587 6.50 -21.81 15.12
CA ILE A 587 7.29 -20.66 14.70
C ILE A 587 8.71 -20.79 15.24
N ASP A 588 9.67 -20.67 14.35
CA ASP A 588 11.09 -20.60 14.68
C ASP A 588 11.44 -19.15 15.05
N LEU A 589 12.00 -18.94 16.24
CA LEU A 589 12.37 -17.61 16.73
C LEU A 589 13.79 -17.18 16.31
N SER A 590 14.36 -17.77 15.26
CA SER A 590 15.69 -17.44 14.73
C SER A 590 15.85 -15.98 14.27
N PHE A 591 14.76 -15.24 14.15
CA PHE A 591 14.79 -13.80 13.86
C PHE A 591 15.23 -12.94 15.07
N LEU A 592 15.19 -13.50 16.29
CA LEU A 592 15.70 -12.84 17.49
C LEU A 592 17.23 -12.87 17.51
N GLU A 593 17.84 -11.78 17.95
CA GLU A 593 19.28 -11.76 18.20
C GLU A 593 19.63 -12.66 19.39
N SER A 594 20.91 -13.05 19.47
CA SER A 594 21.41 -13.88 20.57
C SER A 594 21.14 -13.27 21.94
N GLY A 595 20.78 -14.11 22.91
CA GLY A 595 20.46 -13.72 24.28
C GLY A 595 19.08 -14.18 24.72
N ARG A 596 18.70 -13.76 25.91
CA ARG A 596 17.39 -14.07 26.50
C ARG A 596 16.40 -12.98 26.22
N TRP A 597 15.15 -13.38 25.94
CA TRP A 597 14.05 -12.48 25.61
C TRP A 597 12.85 -12.79 26.48
N ARG A 598 12.23 -11.77 27.05
CA ARG A 598 10.93 -11.86 27.70
C ARG A 598 9.86 -11.75 26.62
N MET A 599 9.08 -12.79 26.42
CA MET A 599 7.94 -12.82 25.52
C MET A 599 6.65 -12.61 26.32
N ARG A 600 5.90 -11.57 26.00
CA ARG A 600 4.51 -11.38 26.45
C ARG A 600 3.58 -11.84 25.35
N ARG A 601 2.60 -12.66 25.70
CA ARG A 601 1.64 -13.26 24.79
C ARG A 601 0.24 -12.80 25.14
N PHE A 602 -0.53 -12.44 24.11
CA PHE A 602 -1.93 -12.07 24.14
C PHE A 602 -2.65 -13.04 23.20
N ALA A 603 -3.32 -14.04 23.75
CA ALA A 603 -3.88 -15.16 23.00
C ALA A 603 -5.37 -15.33 23.28
N ASP A 604 -6.05 -16.06 22.40
CA ASP A 604 -7.43 -16.46 22.65
C ASP A 604 -7.52 -17.34 23.92
N GLY A 605 -8.46 -17.03 24.79
CA GLY A 605 -8.85 -17.85 25.93
C GLY A 605 -9.89 -18.90 25.55
N ALA A 606 -10.71 -19.31 26.52
CA ALA A 606 -11.80 -20.25 26.28
C ALA A 606 -12.78 -19.67 25.25
N ALA A 607 -13.14 -20.50 24.26
CA ALA A 607 -14.03 -20.08 23.18
C ALA A 607 -15.39 -19.63 23.71
N ALA A 608 -15.86 -18.48 23.29
CA ALA A 608 -17.19 -17.96 23.56
C ALA A 608 -18.15 -18.27 22.40
N THR A 609 -19.44 -18.07 22.61
CA THR A 609 -20.48 -18.28 21.60
C THR A 609 -20.26 -17.40 20.36
N SER A 610 -19.78 -16.18 20.57
CA SER A 610 -19.42 -15.24 19.50
C SER A 610 -17.93 -14.92 19.58
N PRO A 611 -17.21 -14.88 18.45
CA PRO A 611 -15.76 -14.65 18.43
C PRO A 611 -15.34 -13.39 19.21
N TRP A 612 -16.05 -12.27 19.06
CA TRP A 612 -15.75 -11.00 19.73
C TRP A 612 -15.85 -11.05 21.26
N GLN A 613 -16.49 -12.08 21.82
CA GLN A 613 -16.62 -12.30 23.28
C GLN A 613 -15.49 -13.19 23.84
N THR A 614 -14.71 -13.83 22.96
CA THR A 614 -13.58 -14.67 23.40
C THR A 614 -12.59 -13.81 24.18
N PRO A 615 -12.33 -14.15 25.47
CA PRO A 615 -11.43 -13.36 26.30
C PRO A 615 -9.99 -13.49 25.79
N VAL A 616 -9.19 -12.45 26.01
CA VAL A 616 -7.74 -12.49 25.77
C VAL A 616 -7.04 -12.94 27.06
N VAL A 617 -6.22 -13.98 26.95
CA VAL A 617 -5.38 -14.49 28.03
C VAL A 617 -3.96 -13.97 27.87
N LEU A 618 -3.43 -13.38 28.92
CA LEU A 618 -2.06 -12.87 28.97
C LEU A 618 -1.14 -13.89 29.64
N SER A 619 0.03 -14.10 29.07
CA SER A 619 1.08 -14.91 29.67
C SER A 619 2.46 -14.34 29.35
N THR A 620 3.44 -14.71 30.17
CA THR A 620 4.84 -14.30 29.99
C THR A 620 5.74 -15.53 30.05
N GLN A 621 6.69 -15.58 29.13
CA GLN A 621 7.66 -16.68 29.03
C GLN A 621 9.03 -16.14 28.64
N MET A 622 10.10 -16.79 29.14
CA MET A 622 11.46 -16.54 28.65
C MET A 622 11.73 -17.43 27.44
N VAL A 623 12.27 -16.82 26.39
CA VAL A 623 12.60 -17.50 25.13
C VAL A 623 13.99 -17.04 24.63
N ASP A 624 14.50 -17.69 23.62
CA ASP A 624 15.70 -17.32 22.89
C ASP A 624 15.56 -17.62 21.38
N GLN A 625 16.58 -17.31 20.61
CA GLN A 625 16.62 -17.56 19.16
C GLN A 625 16.52 -19.03 18.74
N LYS A 626 16.72 -20.00 19.66
CA LYS A 626 16.62 -21.44 19.41
C LYS A 626 15.24 -22.00 19.77
N THR A 627 14.40 -21.18 20.38
CA THR A 627 13.05 -21.58 20.81
C THR A 627 12.17 -21.83 19.58
N ARG A 628 11.52 -22.98 19.56
CA ARG A 628 10.43 -23.30 18.63
C ARG A 628 9.10 -23.07 19.36
N LEU A 629 8.42 -22.00 18.98
CA LEU A 629 7.21 -21.55 19.63
C LEU A 629 5.98 -22.23 19.02
N SER A 630 5.16 -22.88 19.85
CA SER A 630 3.84 -23.37 19.44
C SER A 630 2.78 -22.30 19.68
N LEU A 631 2.01 -21.97 18.63
CA LEU A 631 0.85 -21.08 18.68
C LEU A 631 -0.41 -21.89 18.42
N GLU A 632 -1.28 -21.97 19.41
CA GLU A 632 -2.62 -22.53 19.27
C GLU A 632 -3.59 -21.39 18.92
N LEU A 633 -4.13 -21.40 17.73
CA LEU A 633 -5.06 -20.39 17.22
C LEU A 633 -6.48 -20.97 17.23
N ALA A 634 -7.41 -20.32 17.90
CA ALA A 634 -8.82 -20.65 17.87
C ALA A 634 -9.44 -20.39 16.48
N PRO A 635 -10.61 -20.93 16.15
CA PRO A 635 -11.32 -20.56 14.93
C PRO A 635 -11.54 -19.04 14.85
N ALA A 636 -11.22 -18.42 13.71
CA ALA A 636 -11.21 -16.98 13.51
C ALA A 636 -10.35 -16.21 14.54
N GLY A 637 -9.37 -16.89 15.13
CA GLY A 637 -8.56 -16.42 16.24
C GLY A 637 -7.20 -15.88 15.82
N GLY A 638 -6.45 -15.46 16.84
CA GLY A 638 -5.12 -14.93 16.66
C GLY A 638 -4.30 -14.89 17.94
N GLN A 639 -3.04 -14.52 17.79
CA GLN A 639 -2.14 -14.22 18.91
C GLN A 639 -1.30 -12.99 18.56
N ALA A 640 -1.19 -12.10 19.52
CA ALA A 640 -0.28 -10.96 19.47
C ALA A 640 0.84 -11.16 20.51
N LEU A 641 2.09 -10.91 20.13
CA LEU A 641 3.25 -11.15 20.97
C LEU A 641 4.19 -9.97 20.96
N ILE A 642 4.80 -9.69 22.13
CA ILE A 642 5.86 -8.70 22.28
C ILE A 642 7.10 -9.41 22.83
N PHE A 643 8.24 -9.21 22.19
CA PHE A 643 9.53 -9.74 22.62
C PHE A 643 10.43 -8.58 23.04
N GLU A 644 10.97 -8.67 24.21
CA GLU A 644 11.80 -7.67 24.85
C GLU A 644 13.11 -8.32 25.35
N LYS A 645 14.25 -7.79 24.93
CA LYS A 645 15.55 -8.33 25.31
C LYS A 645 15.84 -8.08 26.78
N VAL A 646 16.32 -9.10 27.49
CA VAL A 646 16.64 -9.05 28.93
C VAL A 646 18.14 -8.99 29.16
#